data_fc257987130346c9c20753ab8f567bac
#
_entry.id   fc257987130346c9c20753ab8f567bac
#
_cell.length_a   1.000
_cell.length_b   1.000
_cell.length_c   1.000
_cell.angle_alpha   90.00
_cell.angle_beta   90.00
_cell.angle_gamma   90.00
#
_symmetry.space_group_name_H-M   'P 1'
#
loop_
_entity.id
_entity.type
_entity.pdbx_description
1 polymer ?
#
loop_
_entity_poly.entity_id
_entity_poly.type
_entity_poly.pdbx_seq_one_letter_code
_entity_poly.pdbx_strand_id
1 'polypeptide(L)'
;MPQPPFCLKVNERVDCLLMQNSILKKLNLEQKCALLSGDTVFTTRAYQKAGIPSITLSDGPNGVRKQAGAADHLGLNPSVPATCFPTAATVACSWDPALGEEIGQAMGEEAAAQEVAVLLGPGLNTKRSPLCGRNFEYFSEDPYLSGKMAASYVRGIQSNGISACPKHFAVNSQELRRMASDSVVDERTLRELYLTGFEIVVKEAKPKTIMSSYNLINGTYANENRHLLMDILRGEWGFDGAVVTDWGGSNDHALGVQNGSTLEMPAPGGDAVRELMQAVQSGKITEADVDARLDELLTLVFDTHAAVQSHSRTFDADAHHALARRAAAESIVLLKNENDLLPLAEGAKVAVIGDFAQTPRYQGAGSSAVNSIKVDTFLDCLKESGLASVGFAPGFDRQGKPDAAKQAEAVALAQKAEVVLLCLGLDEIKESEGLDRGDMRLADNQIELLKAVQQANPNTVVVLSAGASLETPWLKHCRTLVYGALGGQAGAGAMLDVLTGKVNPSGKLAETWVNAYADTPAKDNFAGPGRMVQYREGLYVGYRYYQTAGVPVAFPFGYGLSYTTFEYSDLKADEKGVTLTVTNTGSCAGAEIVQLYVAKPDAKIFRPAQELKGFAKIFLAPGESRTVSIALDDKAFRYWNVKTDRWEVEGGSYQLRVGASSADIRLTAEVSVKGTNAPDPYEGLDLLHYVSGQITYVTDAEFEALLGHPVPEDVVRIDRNMTLGEMDHGRSPLGWVAQKVLRYRLDSSFAKGTPDLNTVFQYNMPLRALAKMTNGMVSMGMVDGLVWELKGFWLVGILRVIYEFVKNLILNSQMENRLKNS
;
A
#
# COMPACT_ATOMS: atom_id res chain seq x y z
N MET A 1 20.05 -21.80 20.77
CA MET A 1 19.68 -20.51 20.16
C MET A 1 20.93 -20.00 19.47
N PRO A 2 20.99 -19.89 18.13
CA PRO A 2 22.04 -19.19 17.44
C PRO A 2 21.83 -17.69 17.64
N GLN A 3 22.92 -16.95 17.90
CA GLN A 3 22.89 -15.49 18.01
C GLN A 3 22.45 -14.90 16.66
N PRO A 4 21.65 -13.79 16.64
CA PRO A 4 21.30 -13.13 15.38
C PRO A 4 22.56 -12.61 14.69
N PRO A 5 22.71 -12.82 13.39
CA PRO A 5 23.81 -12.24 12.62
C PRO A 5 23.57 -10.74 12.44
N PHE A 6 24.66 -9.96 12.54
CA PHE A 6 24.78 -8.54 12.25
C PHE A 6 24.18 -7.55 13.26
N CYS A 7 24.68 -7.57 14.49
CA CYS A 7 24.96 -6.33 15.20
C CYS A 7 26.45 -6.05 15.02
N LEU A 8 26.85 -5.05 14.24
CA LEU A 8 28.23 -4.57 14.21
C LEU A 8 28.64 -4.29 15.64
N LYS A 9 29.77 -4.85 16.07
CA LYS A 9 30.31 -4.58 17.40
C LYS A 9 30.50 -3.08 17.55
N VAL A 10 30.40 -2.54 18.75
CA VAL A 10 30.52 -1.09 19.03
C VAL A 10 31.77 -0.48 18.38
N ASN A 11 32.88 -1.21 18.29
CA ASN A 11 34.11 -0.80 17.62
C ASN A 11 33.95 -0.68 16.11
N GLU A 12 33.21 -1.57 15.46
CA GLU A 12 32.96 -1.54 13.99
C GLU A 12 32.06 -0.36 13.59
N ARG A 13 31.11 0.04 14.45
CA ARG A 13 30.30 1.25 14.26
C ARG A 13 31.13 2.54 14.40
N VAL A 14 32.05 2.60 15.36
CA VAL A 14 32.95 3.74 15.53
C VAL A 14 33.92 3.88 14.33
N ASP A 15 34.44 2.76 13.83
CA ASP A 15 35.33 2.75 12.67
C ASP A 15 34.59 3.17 11.39
N CYS A 16 33.31 2.74 11.22
CA CYS A 16 32.45 3.15 10.12
C CYS A 16 32.18 4.67 10.16
N LEU A 17 31.79 5.22 11.30
CA LEU A 17 31.58 6.66 11.48
C LEU A 17 32.85 7.50 11.23
N LEU A 18 34.02 7.03 11.67
CA LEU A 18 35.30 7.67 11.39
C LEU A 18 35.64 7.66 9.90
N MET A 19 35.35 6.56 9.22
CA MET A 19 35.51 6.44 7.77
C MET A 19 34.58 7.37 7.00
N GLN A 20 33.30 7.43 7.36
CA GLN A 20 32.31 8.31 6.75
C GLN A 20 32.68 9.79 6.91
N ASN A 21 33.05 10.21 8.12
CA ASN A 21 33.56 11.58 8.38
C ASN A 21 34.83 11.90 7.56
N SER A 22 35.70 10.93 7.31
CA SER A 22 36.87 11.09 6.44
C SER A 22 36.48 11.25 4.98
N ILE A 23 35.45 10.53 4.51
CA ILE A 23 34.91 10.62 3.14
C ILE A 23 34.25 11.99 2.93
N LEU A 24 33.36 12.40 3.83
CA LEU A 24 32.66 13.69 3.75
C LEU A 24 33.62 14.87 3.59
N LYS A 25 34.75 14.84 4.32
CA LYS A 25 35.79 15.88 4.24
C LYS A 25 36.58 15.90 2.92
N LYS A 26 36.57 14.81 2.16
CA LYS A 26 37.27 14.71 0.87
C LYS A 26 36.41 15.15 -0.31
N LEU A 27 35.08 15.18 -0.14
CA LEU A 27 34.13 15.56 -1.20
C LEU A 27 33.99 17.08 -1.25
N ASN A 28 33.99 17.64 -2.46
CA ASN A 28 33.61 19.03 -2.66
C ASN A 28 32.08 19.16 -2.70
N LEU A 29 31.56 20.39 -2.62
CA LEU A 29 30.11 20.65 -2.58
C LEU A 29 29.35 20.07 -3.79
N GLU A 30 29.93 20.14 -5.00
CA GLU A 30 29.29 19.59 -6.22
C GLU A 30 29.12 18.07 -6.12
N GLN A 31 30.13 17.37 -5.60
CA GLN A 31 30.09 15.93 -5.38
C GLN A 31 29.08 15.54 -4.30
N LYS A 32 29.03 16.28 -3.19
CA LYS A 32 28.06 16.09 -2.11
C LYS A 32 26.64 16.23 -2.63
N CYS A 33 26.36 17.33 -3.35
CA CYS A 33 25.05 17.58 -3.95
C CYS A 33 24.66 16.50 -4.98
N ALA A 34 25.62 16.01 -5.78
CA ALA A 34 25.35 15.01 -6.81
C ALA A 34 24.98 13.63 -6.23
N LEU A 35 25.51 13.28 -5.06
CA LEU A 35 25.18 12.02 -4.38
C LEU A 35 23.73 11.97 -3.86
N LEU A 36 23.10 13.12 -3.56
CA LEU A 36 21.74 13.19 -3.01
C LEU A 36 20.64 13.02 -4.08
N SER A 37 21.00 12.62 -5.30
CA SER A 37 20.06 12.24 -6.36
C SER A 37 20.52 10.99 -7.11
N GLY A 38 19.57 10.26 -7.70
CA GLY A 38 19.84 9.06 -8.48
C GLY A 38 20.78 9.34 -9.67
N ASP A 39 21.55 8.32 -10.05
CA ASP A 39 22.38 8.31 -11.25
C ASP A 39 21.62 7.78 -12.46
N THR A 40 20.79 6.75 -12.23
CA THR A 40 19.86 6.20 -13.21
C THR A 40 18.45 6.10 -12.60
N VAL A 41 17.53 5.47 -13.30
CA VAL A 41 16.15 5.29 -12.79
C VAL A 41 16.14 4.53 -11.46
N PHE A 42 17.09 3.60 -11.22
CA PHE A 42 17.11 2.73 -10.06
C PHE A 42 18.47 2.60 -9.36
N THR A 43 19.45 3.46 -9.66
CA THR A 43 20.76 3.37 -9.02
C THR A 43 21.22 4.70 -8.43
N THR A 44 21.96 4.60 -7.33
CA THR A 44 22.68 5.74 -6.76
C THR A 44 23.99 5.98 -7.50
N ARG A 45 24.56 7.18 -7.34
CA ARG A 45 25.82 7.56 -7.95
C ARG A 45 27.01 6.92 -7.22
N ALA A 46 28.00 6.42 -7.98
CA ALA A 46 29.27 5.94 -7.45
C ALA A 46 30.34 7.04 -7.52
N TYR A 47 31.24 7.06 -6.52
CA TYR A 47 32.50 7.80 -6.55
C TYR A 47 33.67 6.90 -6.21
N GLN A 48 34.25 6.25 -7.23
CA GLN A 48 35.32 5.25 -7.02
C GLN A 48 36.55 5.81 -6.30
N LYS A 49 36.98 7.05 -6.62
CA LYS A 49 38.12 7.70 -5.96
C LYS A 49 37.89 7.97 -4.47
N ALA A 50 36.66 8.13 -4.06
CA ALA A 50 36.25 8.27 -2.67
C ALA A 50 35.87 6.92 -2.02
N GLY A 51 35.86 5.82 -2.78
CA GLY A 51 35.47 4.51 -2.29
C GLY A 51 33.95 4.36 -2.10
N ILE A 52 33.13 5.20 -2.72
CA ILE A 52 31.66 5.14 -2.61
C ILE A 52 31.12 4.28 -3.76
N PRO A 53 30.51 3.12 -3.47
CA PRO A 53 29.88 2.27 -4.48
C PRO A 53 28.50 2.82 -4.88
N SER A 54 27.99 2.40 -6.03
CA SER A 54 26.58 2.52 -6.39
C SER A 54 25.80 1.37 -5.78
N ILE A 55 24.57 1.61 -5.38
CA ILE A 55 23.60 0.58 -4.99
C ILE A 55 22.37 0.62 -5.90
N THR A 56 21.71 -0.54 -6.04
CA THR A 56 20.46 -0.68 -6.82
C THR A 56 19.26 -0.68 -5.90
N LEU A 57 18.25 0.12 -6.24
CA LEU A 57 16.90 0.05 -5.69
C LEU A 57 16.03 -0.74 -6.67
N SER A 58 14.96 -1.37 -6.20
CA SER A 58 14.03 -2.10 -7.09
C SER A 58 12.62 -2.07 -6.52
N ASP A 59 11.62 -1.96 -7.38
CA ASP A 59 10.25 -2.25 -7.00
C ASP A 59 10.11 -3.67 -6.47
N GLY A 60 9.09 -3.88 -5.61
CA GLY A 60 8.85 -5.21 -5.13
C GLY A 60 8.08 -5.33 -3.82
N PRO A 61 6.82 -4.83 -3.72
CA PRO A 61 6.01 -4.99 -2.50
C PRO A 61 5.51 -6.43 -2.29
N ASN A 62 5.45 -7.26 -3.36
CA ASN A 62 5.03 -8.66 -3.30
C ASN A 62 5.95 -9.61 -4.11
N GLY A 63 7.17 -9.18 -4.38
CA GLY A 63 8.22 -9.91 -5.11
C GLY A 63 9.15 -8.95 -5.84
N VAL A 64 10.40 -9.35 -6.06
CA VAL A 64 11.41 -8.48 -6.66
C VAL A 64 11.04 -8.15 -8.11
N ARG A 65 11.11 -6.87 -8.47
CA ARG A 65 10.87 -6.41 -9.83
C ARG A 65 12.06 -5.62 -10.37
N LYS A 66 13.21 -6.24 -10.42
CA LYS A 66 14.41 -5.64 -11.03
C LYS A 66 14.24 -5.58 -12.54
N GLN A 67 14.20 -4.37 -13.10
CA GLN A 67 14.02 -4.18 -14.53
C GLN A 67 15.27 -4.66 -15.31
N ALA A 68 15.03 -5.33 -16.45
CA ALA A 68 16.06 -5.84 -17.34
C ALA A 68 16.21 -4.90 -18.55
N GLY A 69 17.39 -4.30 -18.73
CA GLY A 69 17.66 -3.38 -19.83
C GLY A 69 17.23 -1.94 -19.55
N ALA A 70 16.58 -1.27 -20.53
CA ALA A 70 16.12 0.11 -20.34
C ALA A 70 15.00 0.15 -19.29
N ALA A 71 15.21 0.96 -18.25
CA ALA A 71 14.22 1.11 -17.18
C ALA A 71 13.13 2.12 -17.54
N ASP A 72 11.92 1.91 -17.02
CA ASP A 72 10.80 2.84 -17.09
C ASP A 72 10.21 3.11 -15.68
N HIS A 73 9.36 4.13 -15.57
CA HIS A 73 8.81 4.58 -14.28
C HIS A 73 7.52 3.87 -13.83
N LEU A 74 6.83 3.17 -14.73
CA LEU A 74 5.57 2.47 -14.46
C LEU A 74 5.71 0.95 -14.46
N GLY A 75 6.92 0.46 -14.72
CA GLY A 75 7.19 -0.93 -14.73
C GLY A 75 6.56 -1.71 -15.88
N LEU A 76 6.51 -1.13 -17.06
CA LEU A 76 6.00 -1.78 -18.27
C LEU A 76 7.08 -2.57 -18.99
N ASN A 77 8.37 -2.25 -18.76
CA ASN A 77 9.49 -2.96 -19.35
C ASN A 77 9.73 -4.33 -18.68
N PRO A 78 10.33 -5.28 -19.41
CA PRO A 78 10.67 -6.60 -18.86
C PRO A 78 11.52 -6.50 -17.60
N SER A 79 11.24 -7.37 -16.62
CA SER A 79 12.03 -7.49 -15.40
C SER A 79 12.63 -8.89 -15.27
N VAL A 80 13.64 -9.02 -14.40
CA VAL A 80 14.25 -10.30 -14.06
C VAL A 80 13.18 -11.19 -13.40
N PRO A 81 13.09 -12.48 -13.76
CA PRO A 81 12.15 -13.39 -13.12
C PRO A 81 12.39 -13.50 -11.61
N ALA A 82 11.29 -13.49 -10.84
CA ALA A 82 11.27 -13.59 -9.39
C ALA A 82 10.01 -14.32 -8.90
N THR A 83 9.96 -14.68 -7.62
CA THR A 83 8.76 -15.24 -7.02
C THR A 83 7.73 -14.14 -6.78
N CYS A 84 6.54 -14.30 -7.34
CA CYS A 84 5.40 -13.45 -7.04
C CYS A 84 4.62 -14.02 -5.84
N PHE A 85 4.83 -13.46 -4.67
CA PHE A 85 4.07 -13.78 -3.46
C PHE A 85 2.66 -13.17 -3.53
N PRO A 86 1.72 -13.63 -2.68
CA PRO A 86 0.41 -12.97 -2.56
C PRO A 86 0.58 -11.48 -2.23
N THR A 87 -0.32 -10.65 -2.73
CA THR A 87 -0.28 -9.20 -2.47
C THR A 87 -0.48 -8.87 -0.99
N ALA A 88 -0.09 -7.67 -0.56
CA ALA A 88 -0.24 -7.24 0.83
C ALA A 88 -1.70 -7.34 1.32
N ALA A 89 -2.68 -6.96 0.47
CA ALA A 89 -4.10 -7.12 0.78
C ALA A 89 -4.51 -8.57 1.04
N THR A 90 -3.89 -9.51 0.32
CA THR A 90 -4.11 -10.94 0.50
C THR A 90 -3.49 -11.43 1.80
N VAL A 91 -2.17 -11.19 2.00
CA VAL A 91 -1.46 -11.68 3.19
C VAL A 91 -2.00 -11.07 4.47
N ALA A 92 -2.52 -9.83 4.43
CA ALA A 92 -3.19 -9.23 5.57
C ALA A 92 -4.37 -10.09 6.10
N CYS A 93 -5.06 -10.81 5.21
CA CYS A 93 -6.13 -11.73 5.60
C CYS A 93 -5.63 -12.95 6.40
N SER A 94 -4.33 -13.25 6.39
CA SER A 94 -3.76 -14.29 7.25
C SER A 94 -3.69 -13.88 8.73
N TRP A 95 -3.64 -12.57 9.02
CA TRP A 95 -3.42 -11.99 10.35
C TRP A 95 -2.21 -12.62 11.07
N ASP A 96 -1.17 -12.94 10.31
CA ASP A 96 -0.01 -13.69 10.77
C ASP A 96 1.31 -12.93 10.48
N PRO A 97 1.80 -12.14 11.45
CA PRO A 97 3.10 -11.48 11.31
C PRO A 97 4.29 -12.43 11.14
N ALA A 98 4.21 -13.67 11.66
CA ALA A 98 5.30 -14.63 11.47
C ALA A 98 5.39 -15.08 10.00
N LEU A 99 4.25 -15.38 9.38
CA LEU A 99 4.17 -15.65 7.94
C LEU A 99 4.65 -14.44 7.12
N GLY A 100 4.27 -13.22 7.52
CA GLY A 100 4.74 -11.99 6.88
C GLY A 100 6.27 -11.84 6.96
N GLU A 101 6.91 -12.22 8.07
CA GLU A 101 8.35 -12.19 8.24
C GLU A 101 9.05 -13.23 7.36
N GLU A 102 8.51 -14.46 7.24
CA GLU A 102 9.02 -15.49 6.33
C GLU A 102 8.97 -15.06 4.85
N ILE A 103 7.84 -14.46 4.42
CA ILE A 103 7.71 -13.89 3.06
C ILE A 103 8.74 -12.79 2.86
N GLY A 104 8.88 -11.88 3.82
CA GLY A 104 9.87 -10.81 3.78
C GLY A 104 11.30 -11.36 3.67
N GLN A 105 11.64 -12.43 4.39
CA GLN A 105 12.93 -13.07 4.33
C GLN A 105 13.19 -13.65 2.93
N ALA A 106 12.24 -14.36 2.35
CA ALA A 106 12.38 -14.92 0.99
C ALA A 106 12.52 -13.81 -0.07
N MET A 107 11.72 -12.74 0.01
CA MET A 107 11.83 -11.57 -0.88
C MET A 107 13.20 -10.89 -0.75
N GLY A 108 13.72 -10.76 0.48
CA GLY A 108 15.04 -10.19 0.75
C GLY A 108 16.18 -11.05 0.21
N GLU A 109 16.07 -12.38 0.28
CA GLU A 109 17.01 -13.33 -0.30
C GLU A 109 17.08 -13.18 -1.83
N GLU A 110 15.92 -13.17 -2.52
CA GLU A 110 15.87 -12.94 -3.96
C GLU A 110 16.43 -11.58 -4.36
N ALA A 111 16.10 -10.52 -3.61
CA ALA A 111 16.60 -9.17 -3.86
C ALA A 111 18.14 -9.11 -3.75
N ALA A 112 18.72 -9.66 -2.68
CA ALA A 112 20.15 -9.70 -2.50
C ALA A 112 20.83 -10.55 -3.57
N ALA A 113 20.26 -11.71 -3.95
CA ALA A 113 20.75 -12.56 -5.02
C ALA A 113 20.76 -11.84 -6.39
N GLN A 114 19.79 -10.97 -6.62
CA GLN A 114 19.69 -10.11 -7.81
C GLN A 114 20.45 -8.78 -7.68
N GLU A 115 21.31 -8.60 -6.66
CA GLU A 115 22.07 -7.36 -6.43
C GLU A 115 21.23 -6.12 -6.16
N VAL A 116 20.05 -6.30 -5.54
CA VAL A 116 19.20 -5.24 -5.08
C VAL A 116 19.52 -4.91 -3.63
N ALA A 117 19.92 -3.70 -3.35
CA ALA A 117 20.28 -3.22 -2.02
C ALA A 117 19.10 -2.63 -1.24
N VAL A 118 18.11 -2.10 -1.96
CA VAL A 118 16.89 -1.51 -1.38
C VAL A 118 15.67 -2.06 -2.12
N LEU A 119 14.83 -2.80 -1.42
CA LEU A 119 13.55 -3.28 -1.94
C LEU A 119 12.44 -2.29 -1.58
N LEU A 120 11.77 -1.71 -2.60
CA LEU A 120 10.77 -0.65 -2.45
C LEU A 120 9.41 -1.22 -2.03
N GLY A 121 9.32 -1.56 -0.78
CA GLY A 121 8.16 -2.14 -0.12
C GLY A 121 8.43 -2.44 1.36
N PRO A 122 7.37 -2.82 2.12
CA PRO A 122 5.97 -2.98 1.71
C PRO A 122 5.20 -1.66 1.60
N GLY A 123 4.08 -1.66 0.87
CA GLY A 123 3.07 -0.60 0.89
C GLY A 123 2.13 -0.76 2.08
N LEU A 124 1.86 0.34 2.83
CA LEU A 124 1.02 0.25 4.04
C LEU A 124 0.07 1.44 4.25
N ASN A 125 -0.25 2.19 3.20
CA ASN A 125 -1.25 3.25 3.30
C ASN A 125 -2.61 2.67 3.73
N THR A 126 -3.34 3.43 4.54
CA THR A 126 -4.69 3.04 4.97
C THR A 126 -5.64 2.96 3.78
N LYS A 127 -6.40 1.87 3.66
CA LYS A 127 -7.47 1.72 2.67
C LYS A 127 -8.65 2.62 3.03
N ARG A 128 -8.55 3.90 2.63
CA ARG A 128 -9.55 4.94 2.92
C ARG A 128 -10.84 4.74 2.14
N SER A 129 -10.70 4.43 0.86
CA SER A 129 -11.82 4.16 -0.06
C SER A 129 -11.60 2.86 -0.82
N PRO A 130 -12.64 2.04 -1.01
CA PRO A 130 -12.55 0.84 -1.83
C PRO A 130 -12.18 1.11 -3.30
N LEU A 131 -12.34 2.35 -3.77
CA LEU A 131 -12.05 2.72 -5.15
C LEU A 131 -10.57 3.02 -5.42
N CYS A 132 -9.70 3.14 -4.40
CA CYS A 132 -8.28 3.36 -4.63
C CYS A 132 -7.68 2.20 -5.44
N GLY A 133 -7.07 2.52 -6.59
CA GLY A 133 -6.54 1.54 -7.52
C GLY A 133 -5.42 0.67 -6.96
N ARG A 134 -4.68 1.15 -5.96
CA ARG A 134 -3.57 0.44 -5.29
C ARG A 134 -3.98 -0.28 -4.00
N ASN A 135 -5.26 -0.42 -3.69
CA ASN A 135 -5.70 -1.15 -2.50
C ASN A 135 -5.16 -2.58 -2.42
N PHE A 136 -4.93 -3.24 -3.55
CA PHE A 136 -4.31 -4.57 -3.58
C PHE A 136 -2.90 -4.60 -2.98
N GLU A 137 -2.17 -3.47 -3.02
CA GLU A 137 -0.80 -3.31 -2.54
C GLU A 137 -0.71 -2.93 -1.06
N TYR A 138 -1.83 -2.53 -0.44
CA TYR A 138 -1.93 -2.09 0.94
C TYR A 138 -2.60 -3.14 1.82
N PHE A 139 -2.16 -3.28 3.09
CA PHE A 139 -2.63 -4.35 3.96
C PHE A 139 -4.10 -4.20 4.36
N SER A 140 -4.49 -3.10 4.99
CA SER A 140 -5.77 -3.02 5.70
C SER A 140 -6.37 -1.60 5.74
N GLU A 141 -7.67 -1.52 6.08
CA GLU A 141 -8.33 -0.30 6.54
C GLU A 141 -7.95 0.05 8.00
N ASP A 142 -7.36 -0.91 8.72
CA ASP A 142 -6.95 -0.75 10.11
C ASP A 142 -5.43 -0.49 10.20
N PRO A 143 -4.98 0.63 10.84
CA PRO A 143 -3.57 0.98 10.93
C PRO A 143 -2.77 0.06 11.84
N TYR A 144 -3.40 -0.57 12.86
CA TYR A 144 -2.70 -1.50 13.76
C TYR A 144 -2.35 -2.79 13.03
N LEU A 145 -3.33 -3.40 12.35
CA LEU A 145 -3.09 -4.58 11.51
C LEU A 145 -2.07 -4.28 10.40
N SER A 146 -2.24 -3.17 9.68
CA SER A 146 -1.29 -2.74 8.63
C SER A 146 0.13 -2.59 9.18
N GLY A 147 0.28 -1.92 10.32
CA GLY A 147 1.58 -1.67 10.94
C GLY A 147 2.27 -2.96 11.39
N LYS A 148 1.55 -3.89 12.05
CA LYS A 148 2.12 -5.17 12.50
C LYS A 148 2.55 -6.07 11.34
N MET A 149 1.71 -6.16 10.29
CA MET A 149 2.04 -6.92 9.08
C MET A 149 3.23 -6.29 8.32
N ALA A 150 3.22 -4.97 8.11
CA ALA A 150 4.32 -4.29 7.44
C ALA A 150 5.64 -4.37 8.22
N ALA A 151 5.60 -4.24 9.56
CA ALA A 151 6.79 -4.38 10.40
C ALA A 151 7.43 -5.77 10.26
N SER A 152 6.62 -6.83 10.15
CA SER A 152 7.12 -8.19 9.94
C SER A 152 7.82 -8.34 8.59
N TYR A 153 7.25 -7.82 7.52
CA TYR A 153 7.90 -7.77 6.19
C TYR A 153 9.25 -7.05 6.23
N VAL A 154 9.30 -5.88 6.90
CA VAL A 154 10.54 -5.10 7.03
C VAL A 154 11.62 -5.91 7.77
N ARG A 155 11.29 -6.58 8.89
CA ARG A 155 12.25 -7.44 9.59
C ARG A 155 12.75 -8.57 8.70
N GLY A 156 11.83 -9.26 8.01
CA GLY A 156 12.17 -10.35 7.10
C GLY A 156 13.09 -9.91 5.98
N ILE A 157 12.77 -8.85 5.24
CA ILE A 157 13.60 -8.31 4.16
C ILE A 157 14.99 -7.92 4.70
N GLN A 158 15.03 -7.19 5.80
CA GLN A 158 16.28 -6.69 6.39
C GLN A 158 17.15 -7.78 7.05
N SER A 159 16.61 -8.97 7.34
CA SER A 159 17.39 -10.10 7.84
C SER A 159 18.47 -10.56 6.86
N ASN A 160 18.35 -10.21 5.59
CA ASN A 160 19.33 -10.43 4.52
C ASN A 160 20.39 -9.31 4.43
N GLY A 161 20.37 -8.32 5.34
CA GLY A 161 21.29 -7.18 5.36
C GLY A 161 20.96 -6.05 4.40
N ILE A 162 20.06 -6.24 3.43
CA ILE A 162 19.55 -5.20 2.53
C ILE A 162 18.55 -4.28 3.26
N SER A 163 18.05 -3.27 2.58
CA SER A 163 17.01 -2.37 3.11
C SER A 163 15.62 -2.72 2.57
N ALA A 164 14.62 -2.78 3.44
CA ALA A 164 13.24 -2.55 3.07
C ALA A 164 12.96 -1.04 2.99
N CYS A 165 11.97 -0.63 2.18
CA CYS A 165 11.56 0.75 2.03
C CYS A 165 10.03 0.86 2.15
N PRO A 166 9.47 0.86 3.38
CA PRO A 166 8.03 1.02 3.59
C PRO A 166 7.52 2.31 2.94
N LYS A 167 6.31 2.24 2.34
CA LYS A 167 5.76 3.29 1.48
C LYS A 167 4.23 3.36 1.56
N HIS A 168 3.60 4.49 1.18
CA HIS A 168 4.15 5.79 0.82
C HIS A 168 3.87 6.77 1.97
N PHE A 169 4.87 7.34 2.57
CA PHE A 169 4.81 8.17 3.76
C PHE A 169 4.54 9.64 3.39
N ALA A 170 3.29 10.18 3.56
CA ALA A 170 2.08 9.54 4.07
C ALA A 170 0.82 10.06 3.37
N VAL A 171 -0.34 9.52 3.76
CA VAL A 171 -1.68 9.98 3.33
C VAL A 171 -1.86 9.93 1.80
N ASN A 172 -1.29 8.93 1.15
CA ASN A 172 -1.44 8.66 -0.28
C ASN A 172 -2.47 7.54 -0.48
N SER A 173 -3.75 7.88 -0.42
CA SER A 173 -4.87 6.90 -0.45
C SER A 173 -5.70 6.99 -1.73
N GLN A 174 -5.17 7.58 -2.81
CA GLN A 174 -5.78 7.65 -4.15
C GLN A 174 -4.72 7.72 -5.24
N GLU A 175 -5.12 7.40 -6.48
CA GLU A 175 -4.26 7.45 -7.65
C GLU A 175 -4.50 8.68 -8.53
N LEU A 176 -5.74 9.15 -8.60
CA LEU A 176 -6.09 10.32 -9.39
C LEU A 176 -5.31 11.55 -8.94
N ARG A 177 -4.53 12.15 -9.85
CA ARG A 177 -3.70 13.35 -9.60
C ARG A 177 -2.75 13.22 -8.38
N ARG A 178 -2.32 12.01 -8.02
CA ARG A 178 -1.53 11.73 -6.81
C ARG A 178 -0.28 12.62 -6.65
N MET A 179 0.33 13.09 -7.77
CA MET A 179 1.49 14.00 -7.75
C MET A 179 1.14 15.48 -7.58
N ALA A 180 -0.14 15.85 -7.54
CA ALA A 180 -0.62 17.23 -7.47
C ALA A 180 -1.77 17.43 -6.48
N SER A 181 -2.35 16.36 -5.93
CA SER A 181 -3.42 16.43 -4.94
C SER A 181 -2.89 16.85 -3.57
N ASP A 182 -3.71 17.59 -2.83
CA ASP A 182 -3.48 17.98 -1.44
C ASP A 182 -4.44 17.22 -0.52
N SER A 183 -3.89 16.38 0.34
CA SER A 183 -4.63 15.66 1.37
C SER A 183 -4.87 16.60 2.55
N VAL A 184 -6.08 17.18 2.60
CA VAL A 184 -6.51 18.09 3.68
C VAL A 184 -7.07 17.24 4.82
N VAL A 185 -6.31 17.13 5.90
CA VAL A 185 -6.58 16.22 7.03
C VAL A 185 -6.25 16.89 8.36
N ASP A 186 -7.12 16.73 9.36
CA ASP A 186 -6.86 17.24 10.71
C ASP A 186 -5.72 16.46 11.40
N GLU A 187 -5.02 17.12 12.33
CA GLU A 187 -3.82 16.57 12.99
C GLU A 187 -4.12 15.29 13.77
N ARG A 188 -5.26 15.20 14.43
CA ARG A 188 -5.63 13.99 15.18
C ARG A 188 -5.85 12.80 14.28
N THR A 189 -6.59 12.98 13.18
CA THR A 189 -6.79 11.94 12.16
C THR A 189 -5.49 11.54 11.51
N LEU A 190 -4.63 12.51 11.17
CA LEU A 190 -3.30 12.26 10.63
C LEU A 190 -2.51 11.31 11.56
N ARG A 191 -2.44 11.62 12.86
CA ARG A 191 -1.67 10.89 13.87
C ARG A 191 -2.25 9.52 14.21
N GLU A 192 -3.55 9.46 14.51
CA GLU A 192 -4.19 8.24 15.02
C GLU A 192 -4.46 7.21 13.94
N LEU A 193 -4.74 7.64 12.70
CA LEU A 193 -5.11 6.74 11.62
C LEU A 193 -4.01 6.58 10.56
N TYR A 194 -3.57 7.68 9.94
CA TYR A 194 -2.70 7.58 8.76
C TYR A 194 -1.22 7.38 9.10
N LEU A 195 -0.76 7.81 10.27
CA LEU A 195 0.64 7.66 10.69
C LEU A 195 0.89 6.49 11.63
N THR A 196 -0.12 5.96 12.33
CA THR A 196 0.06 4.88 13.33
C THR A 196 0.69 3.62 12.73
N GLY A 197 0.33 3.20 11.51
CA GLY A 197 0.95 2.06 10.86
C GLY A 197 2.46 2.27 10.61
N PHE A 198 2.83 3.45 10.15
CA PHE A 198 4.24 3.82 9.95
C PHE A 198 5.01 3.95 11.26
N GLU A 199 4.39 4.50 12.32
CA GLU A 199 4.99 4.55 13.66
C GLU A 199 5.36 3.15 14.16
N ILE A 200 4.45 2.18 14.00
CA ILE A 200 4.68 0.77 14.36
C ILE A 200 5.89 0.23 13.59
N VAL A 201 5.92 0.43 12.28
CA VAL A 201 7.03 -0.04 11.42
C VAL A 201 8.35 0.57 11.84
N VAL A 202 8.41 1.89 12.04
CA VAL A 202 9.66 2.58 12.41
C VAL A 202 10.16 2.13 13.78
N LYS A 203 9.28 2.04 14.78
CA LYS A 203 9.67 1.68 16.14
C LYS A 203 9.98 0.19 16.32
N GLU A 204 9.23 -0.70 15.65
CA GLU A 204 9.36 -2.15 15.88
C GLU A 204 10.31 -2.84 14.88
N ALA A 205 10.43 -2.33 13.66
CA ALA A 205 11.24 -2.96 12.61
C ALA A 205 12.47 -2.13 12.18
N LYS A 206 12.54 -0.85 12.53
CA LYS A 206 13.67 0.04 12.27
C LYS A 206 14.15 -0.03 10.81
N PRO A 207 13.31 0.37 9.84
CA PRO A 207 13.66 0.33 8.44
C PRO A 207 14.87 1.23 8.16
N LYS A 208 15.80 0.78 7.30
CA LYS A 208 16.94 1.59 6.86
C LYS A 208 16.54 2.71 5.90
N THR A 209 15.42 2.54 5.20
CA THR A 209 14.84 3.57 4.33
C THR A 209 13.33 3.66 4.52
N ILE A 210 12.76 4.81 4.16
CA ILE A 210 11.32 5.03 4.02
C ILE A 210 11.07 5.87 2.77
N MET A 211 9.97 5.60 2.02
CA MET A 211 9.65 6.38 0.82
C MET A 211 8.59 7.43 1.15
N SER A 212 8.89 8.71 0.88
CA SER A 212 7.90 9.79 0.97
C SER A 212 6.88 9.68 -0.15
N SER A 213 5.64 10.11 0.11
CA SER A 213 4.56 10.07 -0.88
C SER A 213 4.59 11.24 -1.87
N TYR A 214 3.83 11.11 -2.96
CA TYR A 214 3.72 12.12 -4.02
C TYR A 214 2.95 13.38 -3.62
N ASN A 215 1.92 13.23 -2.80
CA ASN A 215 0.89 14.24 -2.53
C ASN A 215 1.38 15.35 -1.60
N LEU A 216 0.65 16.45 -1.62
CA LEU A 216 0.73 17.42 -0.53
C LEU A 216 -0.06 16.90 0.67
N ILE A 217 0.34 17.35 1.85
CA ILE A 217 -0.40 17.20 3.11
C ILE A 217 -0.56 18.60 3.69
N ASN A 218 -1.78 19.07 3.76
CA ASN A 218 -2.10 20.41 4.26
C ASN A 218 -1.22 21.52 3.61
N GLY A 219 -1.15 21.49 2.28
CA GLY A 219 -0.48 22.51 1.47
C GLY A 219 1.03 22.30 1.25
N THR A 220 1.65 21.27 1.84
CA THR A 220 3.09 21.01 1.71
C THR A 220 3.36 19.61 1.17
N TYR A 221 4.20 19.50 0.12
CA TYR A 221 4.57 18.17 -0.40
C TYR A 221 5.21 17.31 0.66
N ALA A 222 4.84 16.03 0.74
CA ALA A 222 5.29 15.11 1.78
C ALA A 222 6.82 15.04 1.90
N ASN A 223 7.55 15.08 0.76
CA ASN A 223 9.00 14.99 0.74
C ASN A 223 9.74 16.29 1.14
N GLU A 224 9.04 17.37 1.37
CA GLU A 224 9.58 18.64 1.87
C GLU A 224 8.86 19.13 3.14
N ASN A 225 7.98 18.32 3.69
CA ASN A 225 7.18 18.65 4.87
C ASN A 225 7.99 18.45 6.16
N ARG A 226 8.45 19.57 6.76
CA ARG A 226 9.24 19.55 7.99
C ARG A 226 8.52 18.85 9.14
N HIS A 227 7.23 19.17 9.34
CA HIS A 227 6.42 18.56 10.40
C HIS A 227 6.41 17.03 10.28
N LEU A 228 6.19 16.52 9.04
CA LEU A 228 6.17 15.10 8.78
C LEU A 228 7.55 14.44 8.96
N LEU A 229 8.61 15.00 8.32
CA LEU A 229 9.89 14.32 8.21
C LEU A 229 10.84 14.58 9.37
N MET A 230 10.88 15.84 9.86
CA MET A 230 11.82 16.20 10.93
C MET A 230 11.19 16.09 12.30
N ASP A 231 9.98 16.63 12.48
CA ASP A 231 9.40 16.69 13.81
C ASP A 231 8.83 15.31 14.21
N ILE A 232 8.01 14.67 13.36
CA ILE A 232 7.38 13.37 13.65
C ILE A 232 8.34 12.22 13.39
N LEU A 233 8.74 12.00 12.13
CA LEU A 233 9.49 10.81 11.72
C LEU A 233 10.83 10.71 12.45
N ARG A 234 11.63 11.79 12.43
CA ARG A 234 12.97 11.78 13.05
C ARG A 234 12.93 12.16 14.53
N GLY A 235 12.20 13.22 14.88
CA GLY A 235 12.16 13.75 16.24
C GLY A 235 11.41 12.84 17.21
N GLU A 236 10.17 12.52 16.92
CA GLU A 236 9.34 11.73 17.84
C GLU A 236 9.58 10.21 17.75
N TRP A 237 9.77 9.68 16.53
CA TRP A 237 9.90 8.24 16.34
C TRP A 237 11.35 7.76 16.34
N GLY A 238 12.32 8.68 16.17
CA GLY A 238 13.74 8.37 16.19
C GLY A 238 14.24 7.65 14.95
N PHE A 239 13.63 7.92 13.78
CA PHE A 239 14.10 7.39 12.50
C PHE A 239 15.46 8.00 12.13
N ASP A 240 16.48 7.17 11.95
CA ASP A 240 17.85 7.54 11.62
C ASP A 240 18.27 7.10 10.19
N GLY A 241 17.37 6.52 9.44
CA GLY A 241 17.61 6.05 8.08
C GLY A 241 17.45 7.12 7.00
N ALA A 242 17.53 6.69 5.73
CA ALA A 242 17.40 7.54 4.57
C ALA A 242 15.92 7.65 4.11
N VAL A 243 15.45 8.88 3.86
CA VAL A 243 14.17 9.14 3.20
C VAL A 243 14.40 9.19 1.69
N VAL A 244 13.76 8.29 0.95
CA VAL A 244 13.79 8.25 -0.51
C VAL A 244 12.50 8.88 -1.05
N THR A 245 12.59 9.74 -2.05
CA THR A 245 11.38 10.27 -2.70
C THR A 245 10.71 9.18 -3.52
N ASP A 246 9.38 9.18 -3.62
CA ASP A 246 8.72 8.49 -4.71
C ASP A 246 9.16 9.07 -6.07
N TRP A 247 9.12 8.28 -7.15
CA TRP A 247 9.77 8.57 -8.44
C TRP A 247 9.23 9.84 -9.12
N GLY A 248 10.05 10.90 -9.12
CA GLY A 248 9.66 12.22 -9.63
C GLY A 248 8.77 13.04 -8.70
N GLY A 249 8.59 12.60 -7.46
CA GLY A 249 7.76 13.26 -6.45
C GLY A 249 8.34 14.55 -5.89
N SER A 250 9.65 14.76 -6.01
CA SER A 250 10.31 15.97 -5.53
C SER A 250 9.76 17.24 -6.20
N ASN A 251 9.44 18.26 -5.39
CA ASN A 251 9.02 19.59 -5.87
C ASN A 251 10.16 20.62 -5.69
N ASP A 252 10.60 20.87 -4.45
CA ASP A 252 11.77 21.70 -4.11
C ASP A 252 12.80 20.79 -3.44
N HIS A 253 13.82 20.38 -4.19
CA HIS A 253 14.84 19.45 -3.70
C HIS A 253 15.65 20.04 -2.54
N ALA A 254 15.97 21.35 -2.59
CA ALA A 254 16.72 21.99 -1.52
C ALA A 254 15.93 22.06 -0.22
N LEU A 255 14.63 22.37 -0.31
CA LEU A 255 13.74 22.34 0.85
C LEU A 255 13.56 20.92 1.38
N GLY A 256 13.49 19.93 0.49
CA GLY A 256 13.48 18.51 0.86
C GLY A 256 14.71 18.13 1.68
N VAL A 257 15.92 18.45 1.21
CA VAL A 257 17.19 18.18 1.91
C VAL A 257 17.22 18.85 3.29
N GLN A 258 16.80 20.11 3.37
CA GLN A 258 16.71 20.83 4.64
C GLN A 258 15.75 20.17 5.62
N ASN A 259 14.63 19.69 5.12
CA ASN A 259 13.52 19.17 5.92
C ASN A 259 13.53 17.63 6.07
N GLY A 260 14.62 16.96 5.71
CA GLY A 260 14.80 15.55 6.08
C GLY A 260 14.68 14.52 4.97
N SER A 261 14.44 14.93 3.71
CA SER A 261 14.48 14.05 2.54
C SER A 261 15.94 13.79 2.13
N THR A 262 16.32 12.52 1.92
CA THR A 262 17.72 12.12 1.73
C THR A 262 18.08 11.93 0.26
N LEU A 263 17.32 11.13 -0.47
CA LEU A 263 17.66 10.72 -1.83
C LEU A 263 16.51 11.05 -2.79
N GLU A 264 16.78 11.96 -3.74
CA GLU A 264 15.84 12.27 -4.82
C GLU A 264 15.92 11.24 -5.94
N MET A 265 14.80 10.54 -6.21
CA MET A 265 14.69 9.55 -7.28
C MET A 265 13.65 10.01 -8.33
N PRO A 266 13.80 9.60 -9.60
CA PRO A 266 14.84 8.75 -10.18
C PRO A 266 16.17 9.52 -10.41
N ALA A 267 16.50 9.87 -11.62
CA ALA A 267 17.69 10.66 -11.96
C ALA A 267 17.29 12.00 -12.57
N PRO A 268 17.15 13.08 -11.80
CA PRO A 268 16.83 14.41 -12.34
C PRO A 268 18.01 15.05 -13.11
N GLY A 269 19.18 14.42 -13.08
CA GLY A 269 20.37 14.88 -13.78
C GLY A 269 21.04 16.09 -13.13
N GLY A 270 21.85 16.80 -13.92
CA GLY A 270 22.65 17.93 -13.41
C GLY A 270 21.84 19.12 -12.90
N ASP A 271 20.56 19.19 -13.22
CA ASP A 271 19.71 20.31 -12.77
C ASP A 271 19.48 20.26 -11.25
N ALA A 272 19.25 19.09 -10.66
CA ALA A 272 19.13 18.92 -9.22
C ALA A 272 20.44 19.27 -8.47
N VAL A 273 21.57 18.88 -9.03
CA VAL A 273 22.88 19.24 -8.44
C VAL A 273 23.06 20.76 -8.38
N ARG A 274 22.75 21.46 -9.49
CA ARG A 274 22.81 22.92 -9.55
C ARG A 274 21.83 23.59 -8.62
N GLU A 275 20.61 23.04 -8.47
CA GLU A 275 19.59 23.51 -7.52
C GLU A 275 20.14 23.50 -6.09
N LEU A 276 20.72 22.39 -5.63
CA LEU A 276 21.31 22.28 -4.29
C LEU A 276 22.52 23.20 -4.12
N MET A 277 23.45 23.21 -5.07
CA MET A 277 24.63 24.10 -5.00
C MET A 277 24.21 25.57 -4.90
N GLN A 278 23.24 25.99 -5.71
CA GLN A 278 22.72 27.35 -5.69
C GLN A 278 22.02 27.66 -4.36
N ALA A 279 21.28 26.71 -3.81
CA ALA A 279 20.61 26.87 -2.52
C ALA A 279 21.62 27.07 -1.36
N VAL A 280 22.72 26.31 -1.36
CA VAL A 280 23.81 26.47 -0.38
C VAL A 280 24.51 27.83 -0.59
N GLN A 281 24.87 28.16 -1.83
CA GLN A 281 25.58 29.42 -2.15
C GLN A 281 24.76 30.68 -1.83
N SER A 282 23.43 30.59 -1.98
CA SER A 282 22.53 31.69 -1.63
C SER A 282 22.15 31.74 -0.14
N GLY A 283 22.55 30.76 0.65
CA GLY A 283 22.18 30.66 2.06
C GLY A 283 20.73 30.21 2.30
N LYS A 284 20.02 29.67 1.28
CA LYS A 284 18.68 29.08 1.44
C LYS A 284 18.74 27.85 2.33
N ILE A 285 19.78 27.02 2.16
CA ILE A 285 20.12 25.87 3.00
C ILE A 285 21.60 25.97 3.38
N THR A 286 22.04 25.15 4.34
CA THR A 286 23.47 25.11 4.75
C THR A 286 24.17 23.88 4.16
N GLU A 287 25.50 23.93 4.06
CA GLU A 287 26.27 22.71 3.71
C GLU A 287 26.13 21.64 4.78
N ALA A 288 25.87 22.00 6.03
CA ALA A 288 25.57 21.03 7.09
C ALA A 288 24.26 20.26 6.87
N ASP A 289 23.25 20.88 6.25
CA ASP A 289 22.01 20.18 5.85
C ASP A 289 22.32 19.12 4.79
N VAL A 290 23.16 19.44 3.82
CA VAL A 290 23.62 18.51 2.78
C VAL A 290 24.44 17.37 3.41
N ASP A 291 25.39 17.70 4.30
CA ASP A 291 26.23 16.71 4.99
C ASP A 291 25.41 15.74 5.85
N ALA A 292 24.38 16.21 6.55
CA ALA A 292 23.51 15.37 7.35
C ALA A 292 22.76 14.34 6.49
N ARG A 293 22.23 14.74 5.35
CA ARG A 293 21.55 13.80 4.42
C ARG A 293 22.54 12.85 3.76
N LEU A 294 23.74 13.34 3.45
CA LEU A 294 24.78 12.52 2.85
C LEU A 294 25.29 11.43 3.81
N ASP A 295 25.38 11.73 5.10
CA ASP A 295 25.76 10.76 6.14
C ASP A 295 24.75 9.60 6.21
N GLU A 296 23.44 9.90 6.17
CA GLU A 296 22.36 8.90 6.10
C GLU A 296 22.49 8.02 4.84
N LEU A 297 22.74 8.66 3.68
CA LEU A 297 22.91 7.94 2.41
C LEU A 297 24.15 7.05 2.41
N LEU A 298 25.28 7.55 2.90
CA LEU A 298 26.53 6.76 2.96
C LEU A 298 26.40 5.57 3.89
N THR A 299 25.71 5.73 5.03
CA THR A 299 25.39 4.62 5.93
C THR A 299 24.59 3.54 5.20
N LEU A 300 23.51 3.93 4.51
CA LEU A 300 22.72 3.00 3.70
C LEU A 300 23.56 2.30 2.63
N VAL A 301 24.33 3.08 1.86
CA VAL A 301 25.15 2.57 0.75
C VAL A 301 26.17 1.54 1.21
N PHE A 302 26.94 1.83 2.25
CA PHE A 302 27.99 0.92 2.72
C PHE A 302 27.40 -0.34 3.36
N ASP A 303 26.40 -0.22 4.20
CA ASP A 303 25.77 -1.36 4.87
C ASP A 303 25.18 -2.33 3.85
N THR A 304 24.35 -1.80 2.94
CA THR A 304 23.62 -2.66 1.99
C THR A 304 24.52 -3.18 0.87
N HIS A 305 25.50 -2.40 0.42
CA HIS A 305 26.47 -2.87 -0.58
C HIS A 305 27.28 -4.06 -0.05
N ALA A 306 27.79 -3.96 1.18
CA ALA A 306 28.54 -5.07 1.80
C ALA A 306 27.69 -6.34 1.92
N ALA A 307 26.43 -6.19 2.34
CA ALA A 307 25.50 -7.31 2.44
C ALA A 307 25.25 -7.98 1.08
N VAL A 308 24.95 -7.21 0.04
CA VAL A 308 24.74 -7.70 -1.33
C VAL A 308 25.99 -8.40 -1.88
N GLN A 309 27.20 -7.86 -1.63
CA GLN A 309 28.44 -8.48 -2.11
C GLN A 309 28.73 -9.82 -1.45
N SER A 310 28.32 -10.01 -0.20
CA SER A 310 28.53 -11.25 0.56
C SER A 310 27.42 -12.30 0.35
N HIS A 311 26.29 -11.91 -0.27
CA HIS A 311 25.13 -12.80 -0.42
C HIS A 311 25.29 -13.79 -1.57
N SER A 312 24.63 -14.96 -1.46
CA SER A 312 24.49 -15.92 -2.56
C SER A 312 23.85 -15.28 -3.79
N ARG A 313 24.27 -15.69 -4.99
CA ARG A 313 23.66 -15.27 -6.26
C ARG A 313 22.52 -16.21 -6.71
N THR A 314 22.17 -17.18 -5.89
CA THR A 314 21.10 -18.15 -6.15
C THR A 314 20.21 -18.30 -4.93
N PHE A 315 18.97 -18.63 -5.16
CA PHE A 315 17.93 -18.92 -4.16
C PHE A 315 17.14 -20.15 -4.58
N ASP A 316 16.39 -20.75 -3.66
CA ASP A 316 15.55 -21.93 -3.91
C ASP A 316 14.15 -21.49 -4.38
N ALA A 317 13.96 -21.40 -5.70
CA ALA A 317 12.70 -20.97 -6.30
C ALA A 317 11.51 -21.92 -6.01
N ASP A 318 11.79 -23.23 -5.84
CA ASP A 318 10.73 -24.21 -5.52
C ASP A 318 10.29 -24.07 -4.05
N ALA A 319 11.24 -23.83 -3.13
CA ALA A 319 10.91 -23.52 -1.73
C ALA A 319 10.11 -22.21 -1.61
N HIS A 320 10.48 -21.17 -2.37
CA HIS A 320 9.75 -19.91 -2.40
C HIS A 320 8.36 -20.06 -3.02
N HIS A 321 8.22 -20.88 -4.07
CA HIS A 321 6.91 -21.20 -4.64
C HIS A 321 6.01 -21.95 -3.63
N ALA A 322 6.59 -22.89 -2.87
CA ALA A 322 5.85 -23.61 -1.81
C ALA A 322 5.44 -22.66 -0.68
N LEU A 323 6.30 -21.70 -0.29
CA LEU A 323 5.97 -20.65 0.67
C LEU A 323 4.84 -19.74 0.14
N ALA A 324 4.88 -19.34 -1.14
CA ALA A 324 3.83 -18.55 -1.77
C ALA A 324 2.48 -19.29 -1.76
N ARG A 325 2.48 -20.63 -2.00
CA ARG A 325 1.27 -21.47 -1.92
C ARG A 325 0.72 -21.53 -0.50
N ARG A 326 1.57 -21.74 0.50
CA ARG A 326 1.17 -21.75 1.92
C ARG A 326 0.61 -20.40 2.33
N ALA A 327 1.29 -19.31 1.99
CA ALA A 327 0.86 -17.95 2.29
C ALA A 327 -0.51 -17.62 1.69
N ALA A 328 -0.75 -18.02 0.44
CA ALA A 328 -2.06 -17.87 -0.18
C ALA A 328 -3.12 -18.69 0.54
N ALA A 329 -2.86 -19.98 0.84
CA ALA A 329 -3.82 -20.86 1.50
C ALA A 329 -4.23 -20.35 2.88
N GLU A 330 -3.27 -19.86 3.68
CA GLU A 330 -3.53 -19.28 5.02
C GLU A 330 -4.24 -17.91 4.97
N SER A 331 -4.28 -17.28 3.81
CA SER A 331 -4.92 -15.98 3.56
C SER A 331 -6.30 -16.07 2.91
N ILE A 332 -6.68 -17.25 2.36
CA ILE A 332 -8.00 -17.46 1.75
C ILE A 332 -9.09 -17.33 2.80
N VAL A 333 -10.13 -16.56 2.48
CA VAL A 333 -11.26 -16.30 3.36
C VAL A 333 -12.50 -17.01 2.86
N LEU A 334 -13.06 -17.91 3.66
CA LEU A 334 -14.36 -18.51 3.40
C LEU A 334 -15.46 -17.56 3.87
N LEU A 335 -16.21 -16.96 2.94
CA LEU A 335 -17.23 -15.95 3.24
C LEU A 335 -18.64 -16.53 3.40
N LYS A 336 -18.98 -17.57 2.63
CA LYS A 336 -20.26 -18.28 2.73
C LYS A 336 -20.05 -19.76 2.46
N ASN A 337 -20.75 -20.63 3.19
CA ASN A 337 -20.78 -22.08 2.97
C ASN A 337 -22.14 -22.66 3.38
N GLU A 338 -23.19 -22.27 2.64
CA GLU A 338 -24.54 -22.75 2.91
C GLU A 338 -24.65 -24.25 2.58
N ASN A 339 -25.30 -25.00 3.46
CA ASN A 339 -25.46 -26.46 3.39
C ASN A 339 -24.13 -27.26 3.42
N ASP A 340 -23.08 -26.69 3.97
CA ASP A 340 -21.78 -27.36 4.14
C ASP A 340 -21.23 -28.00 2.86
N LEU A 341 -21.39 -27.28 1.70
CA LEU A 341 -20.91 -27.75 0.41
C LEU A 341 -19.40 -27.97 0.38
N LEU A 342 -18.64 -27.13 1.12
CA LEU A 342 -17.22 -27.27 1.31
C LEU A 342 -16.90 -27.90 2.68
N PRO A 343 -15.82 -28.71 2.79
CA PRO A 343 -14.88 -29.09 1.74
C PRO A 343 -15.49 -30.13 0.75
N LEU A 344 -14.97 -30.13 -0.48
CA LEU A 344 -15.39 -31.06 -1.53
C LEU A 344 -14.85 -32.46 -1.25
N ALA A 345 -15.68 -33.47 -1.48
CA ALA A 345 -15.27 -34.86 -1.36
C ALA A 345 -14.28 -35.26 -2.47
N GLU A 346 -13.38 -36.20 -2.15
CA GLU A 346 -12.46 -36.76 -3.13
C GLU A 346 -13.26 -37.44 -4.28
N GLY A 347 -12.81 -37.21 -5.52
CA GLY A 347 -13.46 -37.70 -6.72
C GLY A 347 -14.71 -36.93 -7.14
N ALA A 348 -15.13 -35.88 -6.43
CA ALA A 348 -16.31 -35.10 -6.82
C ALA A 348 -16.17 -34.56 -8.26
N LYS A 349 -17.26 -34.70 -9.05
CA LYS A 349 -17.27 -34.26 -10.46
C LYS A 349 -17.50 -32.76 -10.57
N VAL A 350 -16.45 -32.02 -10.96
CA VAL A 350 -16.47 -30.57 -11.00
C VAL A 350 -16.43 -30.01 -12.42
N ALA A 351 -17.30 -29.03 -12.71
CA ALA A 351 -17.16 -28.15 -13.84
C ALA A 351 -16.39 -26.89 -13.42
N VAL A 352 -15.37 -26.47 -14.18
CA VAL A 352 -14.67 -25.22 -13.97
C VAL A 352 -15.18 -24.20 -14.97
N ILE A 353 -15.65 -23.06 -14.46
CA ILE A 353 -16.22 -21.98 -15.28
C ILE A 353 -15.56 -20.66 -14.89
N GLY A 354 -15.19 -19.87 -15.88
CA GLY A 354 -14.60 -18.53 -15.72
C GLY A 354 -13.22 -18.42 -16.33
N ASP A 355 -12.99 -17.33 -17.06
CA ASP A 355 -11.71 -17.02 -17.73
C ASP A 355 -10.52 -17.05 -16.77
N PHE A 356 -10.70 -16.60 -15.53
CA PHE A 356 -9.64 -16.53 -14.52
C PHE A 356 -9.12 -17.92 -14.08
N ALA A 357 -9.80 -19.00 -14.38
CA ALA A 357 -9.31 -20.36 -14.14
C ALA A 357 -8.18 -20.76 -15.11
N GLN A 358 -8.19 -20.23 -16.32
CA GLN A 358 -7.19 -20.46 -17.37
C GLN A 358 -6.11 -19.38 -17.36
N THR A 359 -6.53 -18.11 -17.19
CA THR A 359 -5.64 -16.95 -17.15
C THR A 359 -5.78 -16.27 -15.79
N PRO A 360 -4.98 -16.68 -14.78
CA PRO A 360 -5.19 -16.26 -13.39
C PRO A 360 -5.07 -14.76 -13.18
N ARG A 361 -5.90 -14.21 -12.31
CA ARG A 361 -5.73 -12.90 -11.68
C ARG A 361 -5.02 -13.13 -10.34
N TYR A 362 -3.71 -12.93 -10.30
CA TYR A 362 -2.90 -13.29 -9.14
C TYR A 362 -2.09 -12.14 -8.55
N GLN A 363 -2.00 -11.01 -9.26
CA GLN A 363 -1.32 -9.78 -8.83
C GLN A 363 -2.00 -8.55 -9.43
N GLY A 364 -1.71 -7.34 -8.90
CA GLY A 364 -2.15 -6.06 -9.45
C GLY A 364 -1.28 -5.60 -10.62
N ALA A 365 -1.67 -4.48 -11.24
CA ALA A 365 -0.94 -3.87 -12.35
C ALA A 365 -0.18 -2.61 -11.91
N GLY A 366 0.94 -2.31 -12.56
CA GLY A 366 1.81 -1.16 -12.27
C GLY A 366 3.22 -1.58 -11.85
N SER A 367 3.90 -0.70 -11.10
CA SER A 367 5.28 -0.89 -10.65
C SER A 367 5.49 -2.14 -9.76
N SER A 368 4.43 -2.63 -9.11
CA SER A 368 4.45 -3.84 -8.29
C SER A 368 4.38 -5.16 -9.08
N ALA A 369 4.15 -5.12 -10.40
CA ALA A 369 3.94 -6.33 -11.20
C ALA A 369 5.25 -7.13 -11.36
N VAL A 370 5.28 -8.33 -10.81
CA VAL A 370 6.42 -9.26 -10.84
C VAL A 370 6.41 -10.09 -12.13
N ASN A 371 7.57 -10.28 -12.76
CA ASN A 371 7.76 -11.29 -13.79
C ASN A 371 7.93 -12.66 -13.12
N SER A 372 6.81 -13.37 -12.95
CA SER A 372 6.75 -14.58 -12.14
C SER A 372 7.55 -15.71 -12.76
N ILE A 373 8.40 -16.39 -11.97
CA ILE A 373 9.17 -17.57 -12.39
C ILE A 373 8.25 -18.69 -12.87
N LYS A 374 7.13 -18.88 -12.16
CA LYS A 374 6.14 -19.92 -12.41
C LYS A 374 4.76 -19.37 -12.03
N VAL A 375 3.73 -19.68 -12.79
CA VAL A 375 2.35 -19.32 -12.45
C VAL A 375 1.49 -20.57 -12.53
N ASP A 376 0.91 -20.95 -11.39
CA ASP A 376 -0.07 -22.03 -11.33
C ASP A 376 -1.39 -21.55 -11.92
N THR A 377 -1.96 -22.33 -12.85
CA THR A 377 -3.34 -22.15 -13.30
C THR A 377 -4.28 -23.06 -12.52
N PHE A 378 -5.54 -22.64 -12.36
CA PHE A 378 -6.53 -23.46 -11.70
C PHE A 378 -6.73 -24.80 -12.43
N LEU A 379 -6.71 -24.78 -13.77
CA LEU A 379 -6.86 -25.96 -14.61
C LEU A 379 -5.72 -26.96 -14.48
N ASP A 380 -4.48 -26.48 -14.30
CA ASP A 380 -3.32 -27.37 -14.13
C ASP A 380 -3.32 -28.00 -12.73
N CYS A 381 -3.56 -27.19 -11.69
CA CYS A 381 -3.60 -27.69 -10.31
C CYS A 381 -4.79 -28.63 -10.06
N LEU A 382 -5.89 -28.48 -10.79
CA LEU A 382 -7.05 -29.38 -10.70
C LEU A 382 -6.69 -30.83 -10.99
N LYS A 383 -5.75 -31.09 -11.89
CA LYS A 383 -5.28 -32.44 -12.25
C LYS A 383 -4.68 -33.22 -11.08
N GLU A 384 -4.16 -32.50 -10.08
CA GLU A 384 -3.52 -33.07 -8.89
C GLU A 384 -4.34 -32.92 -7.61
N SER A 385 -5.56 -32.35 -7.73
CA SER A 385 -6.40 -32.01 -6.58
C SER A 385 -7.21 -33.20 -5.99
N GLY A 386 -7.28 -34.32 -6.70
CA GLY A 386 -8.18 -35.42 -6.34
C GLY A 386 -9.64 -35.26 -6.83
N LEU A 387 -9.96 -34.14 -7.48
CA LEU A 387 -11.30 -33.90 -8.06
C LEU A 387 -11.38 -34.41 -9.50
N ALA A 388 -12.59 -34.82 -9.93
CA ALA A 388 -12.85 -35.31 -11.28
C ALA A 388 -13.36 -34.15 -12.17
N SER A 389 -12.56 -33.66 -13.11
CA SER A 389 -12.99 -32.62 -14.03
C SER A 389 -13.98 -33.12 -15.07
N VAL A 390 -15.13 -32.44 -15.22
CA VAL A 390 -16.08 -32.71 -16.34
C VAL A 390 -15.85 -31.72 -17.50
N GLY A 391 -14.98 -30.73 -17.36
CA GLY A 391 -14.59 -29.78 -18.38
C GLY A 391 -14.42 -28.36 -17.89
N PHE A 392 -14.08 -27.50 -18.83
CA PHE A 392 -13.89 -26.06 -18.64
C PHE A 392 -14.70 -25.25 -19.64
N ALA A 393 -15.23 -24.10 -19.20
CA ALA A 393 -15.84 -23.08 -20.06
C ALA A 393 -15.41 -21.68 -19.62
N PRO A 394 -15.02 -20.78 -20.54
CA PRO A 394 -14.57 -19.41 -20.16
C PRO A 394 -15.71 -18.56 -19.56
N GLY A 395 -16.96 -18.81 -19.96
CA GLY A 395 -18.19 -18.27 -19.37
C GLY A 395 -18.48 -16.80 -19.67
N PHE A 396 -17.48 -15.93 -19.70
CA PHE A 396 -17.64 -14.49 -19.91
C PHE A 396 -16.48 -13.86 -20.71
N ASP A 397 -16.68 -12.66 -21.20
CA ASP A 397 -15.64 -11.79 -21.76
C ASP A 397 -14.99 -11.00 -20.62
N ARG A 398 -13.64 -11.03 -20.54
CA ARG A 398 -12.84 -10.43 -19.45
C ARG A 398 -13.02 -8.91 -19.34
N GLN A 399 -13.26 -8.21 -20.46
CA GLN A 399 -13.50 -6.78 -20.53
C GLN A 399 -14.96 -6.38 -20.26
N GLY A 400 -15.80 -7.34 -19.83
CA GLY A 400 -17.20 -7.08 -19.43
C GLY A 400 -18.20 -7.06 -20.58
N LYS A 401 -17.80 -7.39 -21.84
CA LYS A 401 -18.72 -7.41 -22.97
C LYS A 401 -19.68 -8.59 -22.86
N PRO A 402 -20.99 -8.42 -23.16
CA PRO A 402 -21.93 -9.52 -23.22
C PRO A 402 -21.52 -10.57 -24.25
N ASP A 403 -21.55 -11.87 -23.88
CA ASP A 403 -21.26 -13.00 -24.75
C ASP A 403 -22.22 -14.17 -24.44
N ALA A 404 -23.33 -14.19 -25.17
CA ALA A 404 -24.37 -15.21 -24.96
C ALA A 404 -23.90 -16.65 -25.32
N ALA A 405 -22.95 -16.80 -26.24
CA ALA A 405 -22.42 -18.10 -26.61
C ALA A 405 -21.58 -18.70 -25.49
N LYS A 406 -20.66 -17.94 -24.90
CA LYS A 406 -19.85 -18.35 -23.73
C LYS A 406 -20.75 -18.66 -22.53
N GLN A 407 -21.78 -17.86 -22.29
CA GLN A 407 -22.73 -18.10 -21.20
C GLN A 407 -23.52 -19.40 -21.41
N ALA A 408 -24.03 -19.67 -22.62
CA ALA A 408 -24.77 -20.91 -22.93
C ALA A 408 -23.89 -22.17 -22.80
N GLU A 409 -22.64 -22.10 -23.24
CA GLU A 409 -21.65 -23.17 -23.07
C GLU A 409 -21.41 -23.47 -21.59
N ALA A 410 -21.20 -22.43 -20.78
CA ALA A 410 -21.00 -22.55 -19.33
C ALA A 410 -22.20 -23.18 -18.62
N VAL A 411 -23.41 -22.75 -18.95
CA VAL A 411 -24.66 -23.32 -18.39
C VAL A 411 -24.81 -24.79 -18.77
N ALA A 412 -24.55 -25.16 -20.03
CA ALA A 412 -24.60 -26.55 -20.48
C ALA A 412 -23.54 -27.45 -19.78
N LEU A 413 -22.39 -26.90 -19.48
CA LEU A 413 -21.36 -27.59 -18.71
C LEU A 413 -21.75 -27.74 -17.23
N ALA A 414 -22.31 -26.70 -16.61
CA ALA A 414 -22.78 -26.72 -15.22
C ALA A 414 -23.81 -27.82 -14.94
N GLN A 415 -24.70 -28.10 -15.90
CA GLN A 415 -25.73 -29.17 -15.79
C GLN A 415 -25.15 -30.58 -15.74
N LYS A 416 -23.87 -30.77 -16.16
CA LYS A 416 -23.24 -32.12 -16.21
C LYS A 416 -22.42 -32.42 -14.95
N ALA A 417 -22.20 -31.44 -14.09
CA ALA A 417 -21.35 -31.53 -12.93
C ALA A 417 -22.12 -31.76 -11.64
N GLU A 418 -21.48 -32.36 -10.65
CA GLU A 418 -22.00 -32.43 -9.29
C GLU A 418 -21.81 -31.07 -8.58
N VAL A 419 -20.70 -30.41 -8.85
CA VAL A 419 -20.34 -29.09 -8.30
C VAL A 419 -19.76 -28.20 -9.42
N VAL A 420 -20.08 -26.91 -9.38
CA VAL A 420 -19.47 -25.91 -10.26
C VAL A 420 -18.49 -25.07 -9.48
N LEU A 421 -17.25 -24.91 -9.98
CA LEU A 421 -16.25 -23.98 -9.51
C LEU A 421 -16.28 -22.75 -10.44
N LEU A 422 -16.94 -21.67 -10.00
CA LEU A 422 -17.15 -20.46 -10.78
C LEU A 422 -16.13 -19.37 -10.40
N CYS A 423 -15.11 -19.19 -11.26
CA CYS A 423 -14.01 -18.23 -11.04
C CYS A 423 -14.40 -16.85 -11.56
N LEU A 424 -14.69 -15.92 -10.66
CA LEU A 424 -15.05 -14.53 -10.93
C LEU A 424 -14.03 -13.56 -10.34
N GLY A 425 -14.06 -12.27 -10.73
CA GLY A 425 -13.20 -11.28 -10.14
C GLY A 425 -13.10 -9.97 -10.91
N LEU A 426 -12.13 -9.17 -10.53
CA LEU A 426 -11.77 -7.91 -11.22
C LEU A 426 -10.67 -8.17 -12.25
N ASP A 427 -10.69 -7.40 -13.33
CA ASP A 427 -9.60 -7.39 -14.31
C ASP A 427 -8.41 -6.51 -13.88
N GLU A 428 -7.34 -6.52 -14.66
CA GLU A 428 -6.10 -5.79 -14.37
C GLU A 428 -6.26 -4.27 -14.37
N ILE A 429 -7.27 -3.75 -15.10
CA ILE A 429 -7.51 -2.31 -15.24
C ILE A 429 -8.15 -1.75 -13.99
N LYS A 430 -9.04 -2.53 -13.37
CA LYS A 430 -9.75 -2.12 -12.15
C LYS A 430 -8.85 -2.11 -10.92
N GLU A 431 -7.67 -2.74 -10.97
CA GLU A 431 -6.71 -2.80 -9.86
C GLU A 431 -5.31 -2.50 -10.38
N SER A 432 -5.05 -1.21 -10.57
CA SER A 432 -3.85 -0.71 -11.20
C SER A 432 -3.30 0.52 -10.51
N GLU A 433 -1.98 0.63 -10.49
CA GLU A 433 -1.31 1.89 -10.19
C GLU A 433 -1.63 2.94 -11.25
N GLY A 434 -1.83 4.19 -10.81
CA GLY A 434 -2.12 5.35 -11.65
C GLY A 434 -3.60 5.53 -11.99
N LEU A 435 -4.48 4.60 -11.61
CA LEU A 435 -5.89 4.64 -11.96
C LEU A 435 -6.77 4.18 -10.80
N ASP A 436 -7.66 5.03 -10.31
CA ASP A 436 -8.70 4.65 -9.37
C ASP A 436 -9.87 3.96 -10.08
N ARG A 437 -10.58 3.08 -9.34
CA ARG A 437 -11.77 2.38 -9.83
C ARG A 437 -12.91 3.36 -10.01
N GLY A 438 -13.68 3.19 -11.08
CA GLY A 438 -14.91 3.95 -11.30
C GLY A 438 -16.11 3.48 -10.47
N ASP A 439 -16.08 2.22 -10.01
CA ASP A 439 -17.12 1.59 -9.20
C ASP A 439 -16.56 0.41 -8.37
N MET A 440 -17.37 -0.12 -7.46
CA MET A 440 -17.06 -1.32 -6.66
C MET A 440 -17.67 -2.60 -7.24
N ARG A 441 -18.13 -2.61 -8.50
CA ARG A 441 -18.95 -3.69 -9.06
C ARG A 441 -18.11 -4.80 -9.70
N LEU A 442 -18.61 -6.02 -9.61
CA LEU A 442 -18.30 -7.05 -10.62
C LEU A 442 -18.91 -6.63 -11.96
N ALA A 443 -18.30 -7.05 -13.07
CA ALA A 443 -18.86 -6.80 -14.40
C ALA A 443 -20.24 -7.45 -14.55
N ASP A 444 -21.16 -6.77 -15.24
CA ASP A 444 -22.54 -7.24 -15.39
C ASP A 444 -22.63 -8.62 -16.05
N ASN A 445 -21.76 -8.91 -17.02
CA ASN A 445 -21.70 -10.23 -17.66
C ASN A 445 -21.31 -11.36 -16.69
N GLN A 446 -20.48 -11.08 -15.68
CA GLN A 446 -20.15 -12.06 -14.62
C GLN A 446 -21.35 -12.27 -13.67
N ILE A 447 -22.10 -11.22 -13.35
CA ILE A 447 -23.29 -11.30 -12.49
C ILE A 447 -24.39 -12.09 -13.21
N GLU A 448 -24.61 -11.85 -14.50
CA GLU A 448 -25.59 -12.62 -15.29
C GLU A 448 -25.18 -14.09 -15.43
N LEU A 449 -23.89 -14.37 -15.61
CA LEU A 449 -23.36 -15.73 -15.62
C LEU A 449 -23.60 -16.43 -14.27
N LEU A 450 -23.31 -15.75 -13.14
CA LEU A 450 -23.55 -16.29 -11.79
C LEU A 450 -25.02 -16.70 -11.63
N LYS A 451 -25.97 -15.84 -12.01
CA LYS A 451 -27.41 -16.15 -11.94
C LYS A 451 -27.77 -17.37 -12.76
N ALA A 452 -27.29 -17.43 -14.00
CA ALA A 452 -27.61 -18.53 -14.92
C ALA A 452 -27.00 -19.87 -14.46
N VAL A 453 -25.73 -19.85 -14.01
CA VAL A 453 -25.05 -21.06 -13.51
C VAL A 453 -25.67 -21.55 -12.20
N GLN A 454 -25.98 -20.64 -11.26
CA GLN A 454 -26.63 -21.02 -9.99
C GLN A 454 -28.02 -21.60 -10.20
N GLN A 455 -28.76 -21.15 -11.22
CA GLN A 455 -30.06 -21.74 -11.60
C GLN A 455 -29.89 -23.13 -12.23
N ALA A 456 -28.82 -23.32 -13.01
CA ALA A 456 -28.53 -24.59 -13.68
C ALA A 456 -27.97 -25.65 -12.71
N ASN A 457 -27.18 -25.24 -11.74
CA ASN A 457 -26.59 -26.10 -10.72
C ASN A 457 -26.46 -25.32 -9.38
N PRO A 458 -27.33 -25.63 -8.39
CA PRO A 458 -27.31 -24.95 -7.09
C PRO A 458 -26.05 -25.22 -6.26
N ASN A 459 -25.29 -26.28 -6.57
CA ASN A 459 -24.00 -26.59 -5.95
C ASN A 459 -22.86 -25.80 -6.64
N THR A 460 -23.00 -24.50 -6.66
CA THR A 460 -21.98 -23.58 -7.24
C THR A 460 -21.16 -22.96 -6.15
N VAL A 461 -19.85 -23.13 -6.23
CA VAL A 461 -18.85 -22.44 -5.41
C VAL A 461 -18.29 -21.27 -6.22
N VAL A 462 -18.50 -20.06 -5.75
CA VAL A 462 -17.87 -18.85 -6.31
C VAL A 462 -16.47 -18.71 -5.74
N VAL A 463 -15.47 -18.73 -6.62
CA VAL A 463 -14.06 -18.44 -6.32
C VAL A 463 -13.79 -17.02 -6.80
N LEU A 464 -13.53 -16.10 -5.86
CA LEU A 464 -13.45 -14.68 -6.15
C LEU A 464 -12.02 -14.15 -6.07
N SER A 465 -11.55 -13.54 -7.18
CA SER A 465 -10.23 -12.89 -7.29
C SER A 465 -10.40 -11.39 -7.41
N ALA A 466 -10.06 -10.65 -6.34
CA ALA A 466 -10.07 -9.19 -6.27
C ALA A 466 -9.14 -8.71 -5.16
N GLY A 467 -8.35 -7.65 -5.37
CA GLY A 467 -7.41 -7.11 -4.39
C GLY A 467 -8.04 -6.09 -3.43
N ALA A 468 -9.32 -5.79 -3.59
CA ALA A 468 -10.08 -4.89 -2.73
C ALA A 468 -11.55 -5.32 -2.66
N SER A 469 -12.29 -4.78 -1.67
CA SER A 469 -13.70 -5.07 -1.47
C SER A 469 -14.57 -4.70 -2.67
N LEU A 470 -15.70 -5.42 -2.79
CA LEU A 470 -16.70 -5.26 -3.83
C LEU A 470 -18.06 -4.95 -3.20
N GLU A 471 -18.91 -4.19 -3.91
CA GLU A 471 -20.33 -4.12 -3.53
C GLU A 471 -21.04 -5.46 -3.84
N THR A 472 -22.05 -5.79 -3.03
CA THR A 472 -22.52 -7.18 -2.90
C THR A 472 -23.99 -7.44 -3.23
N PRO A 473 -24.66 -6.69 -4.12
CA PRO A 473 -26.08 -6.94 -4.43
C PRO A 473 -26.33 -8.30 -5.07
N TRP A 474 -25.29 -8.95 -5.59
CA TRP A 474 -25.29 -10.28 -6.19
C TRP A 474 -25.22 -11.44 -5.18
N LEU A 475 -24.89 -11.19 -3.90
CA LEU A 475 -24.73 -12.22 -2.86
C LEU A 475 -25.98 -13.09 -2.65
N LYS A 476 -27.17 -12.56 -2.95
CA LYS A 476 -28.42 -13.34 -2.91
C LYS A 476 -28.47 -14.50 -3.93
N HIS A 477 -27.60 -14.46 -4.95
CA HIS A 477 -27.43 -15.51 -5.95
C HIS A 477 -26.20 -16.39 -5.69
N CYS A 478 -25.57 -16.29 -4.52
CA CYS A 478 -24.35 -17.00 -4.17
C CYS A 478 -24.51 -17.71 -2.83
N ARG A 479 -24.48 -19.03 -2.81
CA ARG A 479 -24.61 -19.85 -1.59
C ARG A 479 -23.27 -20.19 -0.97
N THR A 480 -22.24 -20.38 -1.79
CA THR A 480 -20.88 -20.69 -1.33
C THR A 480 -19.90 -19.74 -1.98
N LEU A 481 -19.14 -19.00 -1.17
CA LEU A 481 -18.24 -17.95 -1.61
C LEU A 481 -16.89 -18.06 -0.91
N VAL A 482 -15.84 -18.20 -1.72
CA VAL A 482 -14.46 -18.22 -1.26
C VAL A 482 -13.71 -17.05 -1.88
N TYR A 483 -13.10 -16.22 -1.04
CA TYR A 483 -12.32 -15.07 -1.45
C TYR A 483 -10.83 -15.40 -1.41
N GLY A 484 -10.22 -15.48 -2.60
CA GLY A 484 -8.80 -15.78 -2.77
C GLY A 484 -7.93 -14.55 -2.97
N ALA A 485 -8.54 -13.38 -3.03
CA ALA A 485 -7.89 -12.09 -3.30
C ALA A 485 -6.94 -12.17 -4.53
N LEU A 486 -5.70 -11.67 -4.44
CA LEU A 486 -4.65 -11.81 -5.44
C LEU A 486 -3.53 -12.68 -4.87
N GLY A 487 -3.68 -13.98 -5.01
CA GLY A 487 -2.94 -15.02 -4.27
C GLY A 487 -1.50 -15.27 -4.74
N GLY A 488 -0.92 -14.43 -5.59
CA GLY A 488 0.44 -14.64 -6.11
C GLY A 488 0.54 -15.83 -7.05
N GLN A 489 1.77 -16.17 -7.45
CA GLN A 489 2.03 -17.18 -8.49
C GLN A 489 1.52 -18.59 -8.18
N ALA A 490 1.27 -18.91 -6.90
CA ALA A 490 0.82 -20.23 -6.43
C ALA A 490 -0.62 -20.21 -5.89
N GLY A 491 -1.35 -19.12 -6.08
CA GLY A 491 -2.70 -18.93 -5.54
C GLY A 491 -3.73 -19.93 -6.02
N ALA A 492 -3.63 -20.44 -7.25
CA ALA A 492 -4.54 -21.43 -7.79
C ALA A 492 -4.42 -22.78 -7.07
N GLY A 493 -3.19 -23.24 -6.82
CA GLY A 493 -2.95 -24.46 -6.04
C GLY A 493 -3.42 -24.35 -4.59
N ALA A 494 -3.16 -23.18 -3.96
CA ALA A 494 -3.65 -22.86 -2.62
C ALA A 494 -5.19 -22.90 -2.51
N MET A 495 -5.87 -22.35 -3.51
CA MET A 495 -7.34 -22.37 -3.56
C MET A 495 -7.88 -23.81 -3.61
N LEU A 496 -7.30 -24.68 -4.42
CA LEU A 496 -7.71 -26.09 -4.48
C LEU A 496 -7.42 -26.85 -3.17
N ASP A 497 -6.30 -26.55 -2.49
CA ASP A 497 -6.00 -27.11 -1.15
C ASP A 497 -7.08 -26.74 -0.13
N VAL A 498 -7.64 -25.52 -0.21
CA VAL A 498 -8.75 -25.08 0.65
C VAL A 498 -10.07 -25.75 0.23
N LEU A 499 -10.40 -25.73 -1.08
CA LEU A 499 -11.67 -26.29 -1.57
C LEU A 499 -11.82 -27.78 -1.28
N THR A 500 -10.71 -28.53 -1.25
CA THR A 500 -10.70 -29.97 -0.96
C THR A 500 -10.53 -30.30 0.52
N GLY A 501 -10.38 -29.29 1.38
CA GLY A 501 -10.18 -29.48 2.82
C GLY A 501 -8.79 -29.97 3.21
N LYS A 502 -7.83 -30.03 2.28
CA LYS A 502 -6.43 -30.28 2.57
C LYS A 502 -5.85 -29.19 3.50
N VAL A 503 -6.34 -27.96 3.33
CA VAL A 503 -6.12 -26.85 4.23
C VAL A 503 -7.48 -26.32 4.72
N ASN A 504 -7.67 -26.24 6.03
CA ASN A 504 -8.85 -25.58 6.60
C ASN A 504 -8.71 -24.06 6.46
N PRO A 505 -9.65 -23.32 5.84
CA PRO A 505 -9.58 -21.89 5.72
C PRO A 505 -9.49 -21.20 7.09
N SER A 506 -8.54 -20.31 7.25
CA SER A 506 -8.30 -19.54 8.47
C SER A 506 -8.24 -18.04 8.24
N GLY A 507 -8.28 -17.62 6.99
CA GLY A 507 -8.22 -16.20 6.64
C GLY A 507 -9.41 -15.42 7.18
N LYS A 508 -9.15 -14.17 7.58
CA LYS A 508 -10.13 -13.19 8.06
C LYS A 508 -9.98 -11.90 7.26
N LEU A 509 -11.10 -11.27 6.88
CA LEU A 509 -11.07 -10.03 6.10
C LEU A 509 -10.24 -8.93 6.79
N ALA A 510 -9.36 -8.30 6.05
CA ALA A 510 -8.57 -7.16 6.52
C ALA A 510 -9.22 -5.81 6.17
N GLU A 511 -10.40 -5.84 5.58
CA GLU A 511 -11.25 -4.68 5.27
C GLU A 511 -12.73 -5.07 5.31
N THR A 512 -13.59 -4.11 5.59
CA THR A 512 -15.04 -4.30 5.61
C THR A 512 -15.61 -4.38 4.20
N TRP A 513 -16.53 -5.31 3.96
CA TRP A 513 -17.28 -5.41 2.70
C TRP A 513 -18.68 -4.82 2.87
N VAL A 514 -18.96 -3.75 2.15
CA VAL A 514 -20.23 -3.03 2.19
C VAL A 514 -21.24 -3.60 1.20
N ASN A 515 -22.52 -3.25 1.39
CA ASN A 515 -23.57 -3.62 0.44
C ASN A 515 -23.47 -2.81 -0.85
N ALA A 516 -23.18 -1.50 -0.75
CA ALA A 516 -23.04 -0.60 -1.89
C ALA A 516 -21.99 0.50 -1.62
N TYR A 517 -21.42 1.07 -2.67
CA TYR A 517 -20.47 2.20 -2.55
C TYR A 517 -21.10 3.41 -1.82
N ALA A 518 -22.40 3.63 -2.00
CA ALA A 518 -23.15 4.68 -1.33
C ALA A 518 -23.10 4.61 0.21
N ASP A 519 -22.76 3.44 0.77
CA ASP A 519 -22.64 3.22 2.21
C ASP A 519 -21.24 3.58 2.75
N THR A 520 -20.27 3.91 1.88
CA THR A 520 -18.89 4.19 2.30
C THR A 520 -18.71 5.60 2.85
N PRO A 521 -17.82 5.79 3.85
CA PRO A 521 -17.66 7.09 4.52
C PRO A 521 -17.11 8.19 3.60
N ALA A 522 -16.23 7.86 2.68
CA ALA A 522 -15.55 8.81 1.81
C ALA A 522 -16.24 9.02 0.44
N LYS A 523 -17.45 8.48 0.22
CA LYS A 523 -18.12 8.45 -1.09
C LYS A 523 -18.24 9.82 -1.77
N ASP A 524 -18.42 10.88 -1.00
CA ASP A 524 -18.62 12.24 -1.51
C ASP A 524 -17.30 13.04 -1.60
N ASN A 525 -16.22 12.54 -0.99
CA ASN A 525 -14.92 13.23 -0.88
C ASN A 525 -13.74 12.45 -1.46
N PHE A 526 -13.95 11.19 -1.89
CA PHE A 526 -12.88 10.39 -2.49
C PHE A 526 -12.59 10.86 -3.92
N ALA A 527 -11.29 10.91 -4.20
CA ALA A 527 -10.65 11.43 -5.40
C ALA A 527 -10.91 12.93 -5.66
N GLY A 528 -11.95 13.53 -5.10
CA GLY A 528 -12.30 14.95 -5.21
C GLY A 528 -12.53 15.46 -6.65
N PRO A 529 -13.27 16.52 -6.84
CA PRO A 529 -13.45 17.13 -8.17
C PRO A 529 -12.17 17.85 -8.66
N GLY A 530 -11.35 18.34 -7.75
CA GLY A 530 -10.14 19.11 -8.00
C GLY A 530 -8.89 18.50 -7.35
N ARG A 531 -7.99 19.36 -6.86
CA ARG A 531 -6.75 18.95 -6.20
C ARG A 531 -6.88 18.81 -4.70
N MET A 532 -7.83 19.54 -4.08
CA MET A 532 -8.09 19.48 -2.64
C MET A 532 -8.88 18.23 -2.31
N VAL A 533 -8.26 17.29 -1.62
CA VAL A 533 -8.87 16.03 -1.20
C VAL A 533 -9.15 16.11 0.29
N GLN A 534 -10.41 16.32 0.65
CA GLN A 534 -10.82 16.55 2.02
C GLN A 534 -11.06 15.22 2.73
N TYR A 535 -10.39 15.00 3.85
CA TYR A 535 -10.51 13.81 4.70
C TYR A 535 -11.56 14.04 5.79
N ARG A 536 -12.79 14.39 5.36
CA ARG A 536 -13.88 14.80 6.25
C ARG A 536 -14.37 13.69 7.17
N GLU A 537 -14.17 12.44 6.77
CA GLU A 537 -14.53 11.29 7.58
C GLU A 537 -13.70 11.17 8.86
N GLY A 538 -12.58 11.88 8.98
CA GLY A 538 -11.74 11.87 10.17
C GLY A 538 -11.29 10.45 10.54
N LEU A 539 -11.48 10.07 11.80
CA LEU A 539 -11.14 8.74 12.32
C LEU A 539 -12.05 7.61 11.81
N TYR A 540 -13.14 7.95 11.12
CA TYR A 540 -14.20 7.00 10.79
C TYR A 540 -13.99 6.36 9.41
N VAL A 541 -12.94 5.54 9.29
CA VAL A 541 -12.62 4.74 8.10
C VAL A 541 -12.91 3.27 8.39
N GLY A 542 -13.47 2.55 7.41
CA GLY A 542 -13.76 1.13 7.52
C GLY A 542 -14.72 0.80 8.68
N TYR A 543 -14.45 -0.30 9.40
CA TYR A 543 -15.32 -0.75 10.50
C TYR A 543 -15.52 0.31 11.60
N ARG A 544 -14.56 1.23 11.76
CA ARG A 544 -14.69 2.36 12.69
C ARG A 544 -15.91 3.21 12.38
N TYR A 545 -16.17 3.45 11.09
CA TYR A 545 -17.37 4.14 10.63
C TYR A 545 -18.61 3.27 10.77
N TYR A 546 -18.63 2.11 10.14
CA TYR A 546 -19.84 1.31 10.00
C TYR A 546 -20.42 0.93 11.34
N GLN A 547 -19.60 0.60 12.32
CA GLN A 547 -20.07 0.26 13.67
C GLN A 547 -20.51 1.47 14.48
N THR A 548 -19.82 2.61 14.34
CA THR A 548 -20.20 3.82 15.09
C THR A 548 -21.48 4.42 14.55
N ALA A 549 -21.65 4.50 13.24
CA ALA A 549 -22.81 5.04 12.57
C ALA A 549 -23.99 4.05 12.47
N GLY A 550 -23.78 2.77 12.80
CA GLY A 550 -24.78 1.71 12.68
C GLY A 550 -25.13 1.33 11.25
N VAL A 551 -24.18 1.48 10.32
CA VAL A 551 -24.37 1.13 8.90
C VAL A 551 -24.22 -0.38 8.70
N PRO A 552 -25.24 -1.07 8.14
CA PRO A 552 -25.17 -2.50 7.90
C PRO A 552 -24.16 -2.83 6.78
N VAL A 553 -23.38 -3.88 6.99
CA VAL A 553 -22.36 -4.34 6.04
C VAL A 553 -22.61 -5.77 5.58
N ALA A 554 -22.10 -6.15 4.44
CA ALA A 554 -22.21 -7.51 3.93
C ALA A 554 -21.33 -8.49 4.73
N PHE A 555 -20.05 -8.11 4.96
CA PHE A 555 -19.13 -8.85 5.81
C PHE A 555 -18.31 -7.86 6.64
N PRO A 556 -18.28 -8.02 7.97
CA PRO A 556 -17.54 -7.12 8.85
C PRO A 556 -16.02 -7.34 8.74
N PHE A 557 -15.24 -6.36 9.17
CA PHE A 557 -13.80 -6.47 9.37
C PHE A 557 -13.47 -7.64 10.31
N GLY A 558 -12.47 -8.43 9.96
CA GLY A 558 -12.07 -9.61 10.71
C GLY A 558 -12.93 -10.85 10.49
N TYR A 559 -13.94 -10.81 9.61
CA TYR A 559 -14.83 -11.95 9.32
C TYR A 559 -14.17 -12.99 8.44
N GLY A 560 -14.46 -14.25 8.70
CA GLY A 560 -14.12 -15.42 7.90
C GLY A 560 -14.58 -16.70 8.59
N LEU A 561 -15.10 -17.66 7.83
CA LEU A 561 -15.55 -18.98 8.30
C LEU A 561 -14.40 -19.99 8.30
N SER A 562 -14.59 -21.09 9.01
CA SER A 562 -13.71 -22.24 9.07
C SER A 562 -14.53 -23.51 8.86
N TYR A 563 -13.88 -24.63 8.53
CA TYR A 563 -14.51 -25.98 8.53
C TYR A 563 -14.62 -26.57 9.94
N THR A 564 -14.14 -25.84 10.97
CA THR A 564 -14.30 -26.20 12.37
C THR A 564 -14.88 -25.03 13.16
N THR A 565 -15.17 -25.26 14.46
CA THR A 565 -15.76 -24.26 15.36
C THR A 565 -14.88 -24.05 16.58
N PHE A 566 -14.91 -22.83 17.15
CA PHE A 566 -14.13 -22.46 18.30
C PHE A 566 -14.98 -21.84 19.39
N GLU A 567 -14.71 -22.18 20.64
CA GLU A 567 -15.31 -21.61 21.85
C GLU A 567 -14.28 -20.79 22.59
N TYR A 568 -14.68 -19.64 23.15
CA TYR A 568 -13.85 -18.74 23.93
C TYR A 568 -14.36 -18.73 25.39
N SER A 569 -13.46 -18.89 26.36
CA SER A 569 -13.79 -18.92 27.79
C SER A 569 -12.71 -18.29 28.66
N ASP A 570 -12.95 -18.19 29.96
CA ASP A 570 -12.00 -17.83 31.01
C ASP A 570 -11.27 -16.50 30.82
N LEU A 571 -11.96 -15.49 30.26
CA LEU A 571 -11.37 -14.17 30.04
C LEU A 571 -10.90 -13.53 31.35
N LYS A 572 -9.62 -13.18 31.38
CA LYS A 572 -9.01 -12.31 32.40
C LYS A 572 -8.43 -11.11 31.70
N ALA A 573 -8.61 -9.94 32.28
CA ALA A 573 -8.21 -8.69 31.65
C ALA A 573 -7.70 -7.70 32.69
N ASP A 574 -6.70 -6.94 32.29
CA ASP A 574 -6.23 -5.74 32.96
C ASP A 574 -5.79 -4.68 31.94
N GLU A 575 -5.24 -3.57 32.40
CA GLU A 575 -4.75 -2.49 31.51
C GLU A 575 -3.57 -2.88 30.62
N LYS A 576 -2.96 -4.05 30.86
CA LYS A 576 -1.80 -4.56 30.10
C LYS A 576 -2.18 -5.58 29.05
N GLY A 577 -3.41 -6.08 29.08
CA GLY A 577 -3.89 -7.02 28.08
C GLY A 577 -4.95 -7.99 28.58
N VAL A 578 -5.13 -9.06 27.82
CA VAL A 578 -6.10 -10.11 28.09
C VAL A 578 -5.45 -11.48 28.03
N THR A 579 -6.00 -12.41 28.82
CA THR A 579 -5.73 -13.86 28.72
C THR A 579 -7.06 -14.58 28.70
N LEU A 580 -7.22 -15.54 27.78
CA LEU A 580 -8.42 -16.34 27.65
C LEU A 580 -8.08 -17.76 27.18
N THR A 581 -9.03 -18.67 27.29
CA THR A 581 -8.95 -20.02 26.73
C THR A 581 -9.74 -20.10 25.41
N VAL A 582 -9.14 -20.67 24.35
CA VAL A 582 -9.82 -21.01 23.11
C VAL A 582 -9.77 -22.50 22.92
N THR A 583 -10.93 -23.10 22.60
CA THR A 583 -11.12 -24.55 22.40
C THR A 583 -11.64 -24.80 20.99
N ASN A 584 -11.02 -25.71 20.26
CA ASN A 584 -11.58 -26.22 19.00
C ASN A 584 -12.68 -27.23 19.32
N THR A 585 -13.93 -26.86 19.10
CA THR A 585 -15.13 -27.68 19.40
C THR A 585 -15.64 -28.49 18.21
N GLY A 586 -15.01 -28.33 17.04
CA GLY A 586 -15.40 -29.06 15.82
C GLY A 586 -14.60 -30.32 15.61
N SER A 587 -14.77 -30.91 14.42
CA SER A 587 -14.27 -32.26 14.09
C SER A 587 -12.94 -32.26 13.33
N CYS A 588 -12.45 -31.10 12.87
CA CYS A 588 -11.16 -31.02 12.17
C CYS A 588 -10.24 -29.96 12.78
N ALA A 589 -8.94 -30.10 12.56
CA ALA A 589 -7.95 -29.13 12.99
C ALA A 589 -8.12 -27.82 12.22
N GLY A 590 -7.84 -26.67 12.88
CA GLY A 590 -7.94 -25.37 12.25
C GLY A 590 -7.24 -24.29 13.04
N ALA A 591 -7.01 -23.16 12.39
CA ALA A 591 -6.51 -21.96 13.05
C ALA A 591 -7.64 -20.96 13.32
N GLU A 592 -7.58 -20.31 14.48
CA GLU A 592 -8.46 -19.20 14.85
C GLU A 592 -7.63 -17.93 15.05
N ILE A 593 -8.24 -16.80 14.72
CA ILE A 593 -7.65 -15.47 14.90
C ILE A 593 -8.47 -14.75 15.97
N VAL A 594 -7.91 -14.69 17.17
CA VAL A 594 -8.49 -13.98 18.31
C VAL A 594 -8.19 -12.50 18.16
N GLN A 595 -9.24 -11.67 18.12
CA GLN A 595 -9.15 -10.22 17.90
C GLN A 595 -9.53 -9.48 19.16
N LEU A 596 -8.67 -8.52 19.58
CA LEU A 596 -8.89 -7.69 20.77
C LEU A 596 -9.18 -6.25 20.35
N TYR A 597 -10.37 -5.80 20.67
CA TYR A 597 -10.84 -4.44 20.46
C TYR A 597 -10.95 -3.69 21.78
N VAL A 598 -10.60 -2.40 21.75
CA VAL A 598 -10.76 -1.48 22.89
C VAL A 598 -11.89 -0.51 22.57
N ALA A 599 -12.83 -0.39 23.48
CA ALA A 599 -13.96 0.53 23.40
C ALA A 599 -14.05 1.38 24.67
N LYS A 600 -14.55 2.61 24.53
CA LYS A 600 -14.87 3.52 25.64
C LYS A 600 -16.28 4.07 25.47
N PRO A 601 -17.32 3.37 25.96
CA PRO A 601 -18.73 3.74 25.73
C PRO A 601 -19.10 5.11 26.30
N ASP A 602 -18.47 5.53 27.39
CA ASP A 602 -18.70 6.82 28.08
C ASP A 602 -17.65 7.88 27.72
N ALA A 603 -17.08 7.80 26.50
CA ALA A 603 -16.08 8.74 26.03
C ALA A 603 -16.63 10.16 25.97
N LYS A 604 -15.92 11.13 26.53
CA LYS A 604 -16.19 12.57 26.39
C LYS A 604 -15.62 13.12 25.08
N ILE A 605 -14.49 12.54 24.64
CA ILE A 605 -13.83 12.89 23.40
C ILE A 605 -14.33 11.91 22.33
N PHE A 606 -14.87 12.41 21.21
CA PHE A 606 -15.40 11.54 20.16
C PHE A 606 -14.32 10.54 19.68
N ARG A 607 -14.73 9.32 19.45
CA ARG A 607 -13.89 8.22 18.96
C ARG A 607 -14.75 7.12 18.32
N PRO A 608 -14.18 6.22 17.53
CA PRO A 608 -14.89 5.05 17.04
C PRO A 608 -15.46 4.19 18.16
N ALA A 609 -16.56 3.49 17.90
CA ALA A 609 -17.23 2.60 18.85
C ALA A 609 -16.30 1.54 19.45
N GLN A 610 -15.31 1.13 18.68
CA GLN A 610 -14.17 0.29 19.12
C GLN A 610 -13.04 0.35 18.11
N GLU A 611 -11.84 -0.04 18.52
CA GLU A 611 -10.64 -0.08 17.71
C GLU A 611 -9.83 -1.35 17.99
N LEU A 612 -9.31 -2.00 16.95
CA LEU A 612 -8.38 -3.12 17.07
C LEU A 612 -7.09 -2.66 17.75
N LYS A 613 -6.71 -3.35 18.84
CA LYS A 613 -5.49 -3.05 19.60
C LYS A 613 -4.64 -4.29 19.89
N GLY A 614 -5.08 -5.47 19.40
CA GLY A 614 -4.32 -6.70 19.50
C GLY A 614 -4.98 -7.84 18.75
N PHE A 615 -4.19 -8.83 18.38
CA PHE A 615 -4.69 -10.08 17.82
C PHE A 615 -3.67 -11.21 18.00
N ALA A 616 -4.14 -12.46 17.93
CA ALA A 616 -3.31 -13.65 17.96
C ALA A 616 -3.91 -14.75 17.07
N LYS A 617 -3.07 -15.38 16.24
CA LYS A 617 -3.43 -16.57 15.46
C LYS A 617 -2.94 -17.80 16.19
N ILE A 618 -3.82 -18.79 16.35
CA ILE A 618 -3.51 -20.06 17.00
C ILE A 618 -4.05 -21.22 16.17
N PHE A 619 -3.33 -22.34 16.17
CA PHE A 619 -3.75 -23.57 15.51
C PHE A 619 -4.10 -24.62 16.58
N LEU A 620 -5.27 -25.27 16.46
CA LEU A 620 -5.79 -26.22 17.43
C LEU A 620 -6.27 -27.50 16.73
N ALA A 621 -5.90 -28.66 17.28
CA ALA A 621 -6.47 -29.93 16.93
C ALA A 621 -7.93 -30.05 17.44
N PRO A 622 -8.75 -30.96 16.94
CA PRO A 622 -10.09 -31.20 17.46
C PRO A 622 -10.06 -31.49 18.97
N GLY A 623 -10.90 -30.79 19.73
CA GLY A 623 -10.96 -30.89 21.19
C GLY A 623 -9.77 -30.26 21.95
N GLU A 624 -8.77 -29.71 21.26
CA GLU A 624 -7.65 -29.01 21.90
C GLU A 624 -8.11 -27.66 22.45
N SER A 625 -7.66 -27.36 23.67
CA SER A 625 -7.82 -26.05 24.31
C SER A 625 -6.45 -25.41 24.53
N ARG A 626 -6.34 -24.10 24.29
CA ARG A 626 -5.11 -23.34 24.50
C ARG A 626 -5.39 -22.00 25.16
N THR A 627 -4.53 -21.63 26.10
CA THR A 627 -4.53 -20.29 26.67
C THR A 627 -3.87 -19.32 25.69
N VAL A 628 -4.55 -18.24 25.37
CA VAL A 628 -4.10 -17.14 24.49
C VAL A 628 -3.91 -15.90 25.35
N SER A 629 -2.77 -15.22 25.20
CA SER A 629 -2.49 -13.94 25.82
C SER A 629 -2.23 -12.89 24.76
N ILE A 630 -2.92 -11.75 24.83
CA ILE A 630 -2.74 -10.60 23.95
C ILE A 630 -2.36 -9.41 24.81
N ALA A 631 -1.12 -8.94 24.65
CA ALA A 631 -0.63 -7.76 25.36
C ALA A 631 -1.14 -6.48 24.67
N LEU A 632 -1.48 -5.47 25.45
CA LEU A 632 -1.75 -4.13 25.00
C LEU A 632 -0.47 -3.28 25.07
N ASP A 633 -0.23 -2.49 24.06
CA ASP A 633 0.87 -1.54 24.00
C ASP A 633 0.38 -0.10 24.32
N ASP A 634 1.27 0.89 24.19
CA ASP A 634 1.00 2.30 24.45
C ASP A 634 -0.11 2.90 23.58
N LYS A 635 -0.49 2.20 22.49
CA LYS A 635 -1.54 2.65 21.53
C LYS A 635 -2.95 2.28 21.96
N ALA A 636 -3.08 1.47 23.01
CA ALA A 636 -4.36 0.88 23.39
C ALA A 636 -5.41 1.91 23.82
N PHE A 637 -5.01 2.92 24.61
CA PHE A 637 -5.92 3.86 25.25
C PHE A 637 -5.68 5.33 24.87
N ARG A 638 -4.59 5.61 24.15
CA ARG A 638 -4.16 6.98 23.82
C ARG A 638 -5.02 7.60 22.71
N TYR A 639 -5.07 8.92 22.72
CA TYR A 639 -5.57 9.76 21.65
C TYR A 639 -4.63 10.96 21.47
N TRP A 640 -4.61 11.56 20.28
CA TRP A 640 -3.83 12.78 20.05
C TRP A 640 -4.61 14.00 20.50
N ASN A 641 -4.05 14.76 21.40
CA ASN A 641 -4.68 15.98 21.91
C ASN A 641 -4.08 17.21 21.23
N VAL A 642 -4.85 17.86 20.36
CA VAL A 642 -4.43 19.02 19.55
C VAL A 642 -4.17 20.29 20.40
N LYS A 643 -4.63 20.35 21.66
CA LYS A 643 -4.33 21.49 22.56
C LYS A 643 -3.00 21.32 23.28
N THR A 644 -2.61 20.08 23.59
CA THR A 644 -1.34 19.79 24.30
C THR A 644 -0.24 19.35 23.35
N ASP A 645 -0.58 19.10 22.09
CA ASP A 645 0.32 18.64 21.02
C ASP A 645 1.08 17.36 21.41
N ARG A 646 0.36 16.38 21.98
CA ARG A 646 0.91 15.08 22.40
C ARG A 646 -0.15 14.02 22.60
N TRP A 647 0.32 12.78 22.75
CA TRP A 647 -0.51 11.65 23.13
C TRP A 647 -0.99 11.76 24.58
N GLU A 648 -2.29 11.66 24.78
CA GLU A 648 -2.96 11.72 26.08
C GLU A 648 -3.86 10.51 26.27
N VAL A 649 -4.27 10.24 27.51
CA VAL A 649 -5.19 9.15 27.84
C VAL A 649 -6.40 9.74 28.56
N GLU A 650 -7.59 9.46 28.04
CA GLU A 650 -8.83 9.77 28.73
C GLU A 650 -9.07 8.75 29.85
N GLY A 651 -9.11 9.18 31.10
CA GLY A 651 -9.33 8.28 32.24
C GLY A 651 -10.76 7.73 32.30
N GLY A 652 -10.94 6.60 32.97
CA GLY A 652 -12.25 6.00 33.23
C GLY A 652 -12.35 4.53 32.83
N SER A 653 -13.57 4.03 32.68
CA SER A 653 -13.83 2.65 32.29
C SER A 653 -13.66 2.44 30.79
N TYR A 654 -12.98 1.34 30.43
CA TYR A 654 -12.85 0.85 29.06
C TYR A 654 -13.35 -0.59 29.00
N GLN A 655 -13.87 -0.96 27.84
CA GLN A 655 -14.23 -2.35 27.53
C GLN A 655 -13.16 -2.97 26.65
N LEU A 656 -12.60 -4.09 27.12
CA LEU A 656 -11.76 -4.98 26.32
C LEU A 656 -12.65 -6.07 25.74
N ARG A 657 -12.88 -6.00 24.41
CA ARG A 657 -13.78 -6.86 23.66
C ARG A 657 -12.99 -7.87 22.84
N VAL A 658 -13.17 -9.14 23.15
CA VAL A 658 -12.49 -10.23 22.43
C VAL A 658 -13.49 -10.92 21.52
N GLY A 659 -13.13 -11.02 20.24
CA GLY A 659 -14.04 -11.57 19.22
C GLY A 659 -13.33 -12.32 18.11
N ALA A 660 -14.15 -12.99 17.28
CA ALA A 660 -13.74 -13.64 16.03
C ALA A 660 -13.84 -12.70 14.82
N SER A 661 -14.47 -11.54 15.00
CA SER A 661 -14.53 -10.41 14.07
C SER A 661 -14.92 -9.14 14.82
N SER A 662 -14.88 -7.98 14.16
CA SER A 662 -15.35 -6.73 14.74
C SER A 662 -16.85 -6.74 15.12
N ALA A 663 -17.65 -7.63 14.55
CA ALA A 663 -19.08 -7.77 14.84
C ALA A 663 -19.43 -9.05 15.64
N ASP A 664 -18.52 -10.03 15.73
CA ASP A 664 -18.67 -11.24 16.53
C ASP A 664 -17.82 -11.14 17.80
N ILE A 665 -18.27 -10.32 18.76
CA ILE A 665 -17.65 -10.18 20.08
C ILE A 665 -18.18 -11.29 20.99
N ARG A 666 -17.28 -12.15 21.47
CA ARG A 666 -17.61 -13.33 22.28
C ARG A 666 -17.42 -13.13 23.78
N LEU A 667 -16.42 -12.34 24.16
CA LEU A 667 -16.12 -12.04 25.56
C LEU A 667 -15.84 -10.55 25.71
N THR A 668 -16.24 -9.99 26.85
CA THR A 668 -15.98 -8.58 27.20
C THR A 668 -15.60 -8.48 28.66
N ALA A 669 -14.59 -7.66 28.97
CA ALA A 669 -14.20 -7.31 30.32
C ALA A 669 -14.06 -5.80 30.45
N GLU A 670 -14.37 -5.25 31.62
CA GLU A 670 -14.15 -3.85 31.95
C GLU A 670 -12.82 -3.67 32.68
N VAL A 671 -12.08 -2.62 32.30
CA VAL A 671 -10.84 -2.20 32.94
C VAL A 671 -10.89 -0.71 33.22
N SER A 672 -10.35 -0.30 34.39
CA SER A 672 -10.22 1.10 34.75
C SER A 672 -8.84 1.61 34.39
N VAL A 673 -8.78 2.64 33.57
CA VAL A 673 -7.52 3.23 33.08
C VAL A 673 -7.34 4.62 33.69
N LYS A 674 -6.14 4.90 34.18
CA LYS A 674 -5.78 6.21 34.71
C LYS A 674 -5.54 7.18 33.54
N GLY A 675 -6.26 8.30 33.54
CA GLY A 675 -6.07 9.35 32.56
C GLY A 675 -4.88 10.27 32.85
N THR A 676 -4.48 11.03 31.86
CA THR A 676 -3.44 12.08 31.94
C THR A 676 -3.97 13.42 32.43
N ASN A 677 -5.31 13.56 32.59
CA ASN A 677 -6.00 14.80 32.99
C ASN A 677 -5.74 15.98 32.04
N ALA A 678 -5.59 15.70 30.75
CA ALA A 678 -5.45 16.73 29.72
C ALA A 678 -6.76 17.51 29.51
N PRO A 679 -6.70 18.76 29.02
CA PRO A 679 -7.88 19.51 28.64
C PRO A 679 -8.61 18.83 27.49
N ASP A 680 -9.93 19.01 27.42
CA ASP A 680 -10.72 18.57 26.26
C ASP A 680 -10.24 19.32 25.01
N PRO A 681 -9.75 18.62 23.97
CA PRO A 681 -9.26 19.25 22.75
C PRO A 681 -10.34 20.01 21.99
N TYR A 682 -11.60 19.65 22.17
CA TYR A 682 -12.74 20.14 21.42
C TYR A 682 -13.73 20.98 22.24
N GLU A 683 -13.35 21.37 23.47
CA GLU A 683 -14.19 22.19 24.32
C GLU A 683 -14.68 23.48 23.62
N GLY A 684 -16.00 23.63 23.53
CA GLY A 684 -16.65 24.77 22.91
C GLY A 684 -16.86 24.65 21.40
N LEU A 685 -16.46 23.54 20.77
CA LEU A 685 -16.74 23.27 19.36
C LEU A 685 -18.04 22.47 19.20
N ASP A 686 -18.82 22.79 18.17
CA ASP A 686 -19.96 21.99 17.74
C ASP A 686 -19.50 20.96 16.70
N LEU A 687 -19.42 19.68 17.11
CA LEU A 687 -18.94 18.56 16.31
C LEU A 687 -19.96 17.40 16.31
N LEU A 688 -21.24 17.74 16.19
CA LEU A 688 -22.37 16.80 16.30
C LEU A 688 -22.18 15.54 15.45
N HIS A 689 -21.78 15.70 14.18
CA HIS A 689 -21.67 14.58 13.25
C HIS A 689 -20.44 13.70 13.55
N TYR A 690 -19.36 14.27 14.08
CA TYR A 690 -18.20 13.48 14.55
C TYR A 690 -18.51 12.72 15.85
N VAL A 691 -19.24 13.33 16.77
CA VAL A 691 -19.66 12.70 18.04
C VAL A 691 -20.63 11.53 17.77
N SER A 692 -21.56 11.70 16.84
CA SER A 692 -22.55 10.67 16.49
C SER A 692 -22.03 9.63 15.48
N GLY A 693 -20.87 9.85 14.85
CA GLY A 693 -20.37 9.04 13.74
C GLY A 693 -21.13 9.20 12.42
N GLN A 694 -22.08 10.15 12.33
CA GLN A 694 -22.87 10.43 11.12
C GLN A 694 -22.07 11.32 10.13
N ILE A 695 -20.84 10.91 9.83
CA ILE A 695 -19.82 11.73 9.16
C ILE A 695 -20.13 12.07 7.71
N THR A 696 -21.07 11.40 7.07
CA THR A 696 -21.55 11.76 5.72
C THR A 696 -22.33 13.07 5.70
N TYR A 697 -22.71 13.60 6.88
CA TYR A 697 -23.39 14.88 7.04
C TYR A 697 -22.48 15.98 7.61
N VAL A 698 -21.18 15.73 7.77
CA VAL A 698 -20.21 16.71 8.29
C VAL A 698 -20.27 18.00 7.46
N THR A 699 -20.50 19.10 8.14
CA THR A 699 -20.55 20.45 7.55
C THR A 699 -19.15 21.04 7.35
N ASP A 700 -19.02 22.08 6.51
CA ASP A 700 -17.76 22.81 6.37
C ASP A 700 -17.30 23.38 7.72
N ALA A 701 -18.23 23.94 8.52
CA ALA A 701 -17.92 24.50 9.83
C ALA A 701 -17.34 23.47 10.81
N GLU A 702 -17.87 22.25 10.84
CA GLU A 702 -17.34 21.16 11.68
C GLU A 702 -15.97 20.71 11.21
N PHE A 703 -15.76 20.56 9.89
CA PHE A 703 -14.48 20.16 9.34
C PHE A 703 -13.41 21.24 9.55
N GLU A 704 -13.75 22.53 9.33
CA GLU A 704 -12.85 23.66 9.62
C GLU A 704 -12.53 23.77 11.12
N ALA A 705 -13.48 23.44 11.97
CA ALA A 705 -13.22 23.38 13.43
C ALA A 705 -12.21 22.31 13.80
N LEU A 706 -12.22 21.14 13.13
CA LEU A 706 -11.18 20.11 13.33
C LEU A 706 -9.84 20.50 12.72
N LEU A 707 -9.84 21.13 11.54
CA LEU A 707 -8.63 21.61 10.88
C LEU A 707 -7.96 22.75 11.66
N GLY A 708 -8.75 23.56 12.39
CA GLY A 708 -8.30 24.78 13.04
C GLY A 708 -8.11 25.98 12.08
N HIS A 709 -8.53 25.83 10.82
CA HIS A 709 -8.48 26.86 9.78
C HIS A 709 -9.53 26.58 8.69
N PRO A 710 -9.89 27.56 7.86
CA PRO A 710 -10.79 27.36 6.73
C PRO A 710 -10.27 26.29 5.76
N VAL A 711 -11.19 25.55 5.11
CA VAL A 711 -10.83 24.63 4.03
C VAL A 711 -10.14 25.42 2.92
N PRO A 712 -8.97 24.99 2.45
CA PRO A 712 -8.26 25.67 1.36
C PRO A 712 -9.08 25.68 0.07
N GLU A 713 -9.05 26.80 -0.66
CA GLU A 713 -9.72 26.92 -1.96
C GLU A 713 -9.07 26.02 -3.01
N ASP A 714 -9.89 25.31 -3.76
CA ASP A 714 -9.44 24.46 -4.86
C ASP A 714 -9.26 25.28 -6.15
N VAL A 715 -8.09 25.92 -6.27
CA VAL A 715 -7.76 26.80 -7.38
C VAL A 715 -6.66 26.20 -8.24
N VAL A 716 -6.92 26.00 -9.54
CA VAL A 716 -5.88 25.65 -10.50
C VAL A 716 -4.97 26.84 -10.75
N ARG A 717 -3.72 26.74 -10.30
CA ARG A 717 -2.68 27.79 -10.51
C ARG A 717 -1.82 27.41 -11.72
N ILE A 718 -1.52 28.43 -12.55
CA ILE A 718 -0.58 28.25 -13.67
C ILE A 718 0.86 28.39 -13.11
N ASP A 719 1.40 27.29 -12.64
CA ASP A 719 2.75 27.17 -12.08
C ASP A 719 3.38 25.81 -12.45
N ARG A 720 4.54 25.48 -11.87
CA ARG A 720 5.26 24.22 -12.09
C ARG A 720 4.46 22.98 -11.68
N ASN A 721 3.48 23.14 -10.79
CA ASN A 721 2.65 22.06 -10.25
C ASN A 721 1.32 21.86 -11.01
N MET A 722 1.05 22.67 -12.03
CA MET A 722 -0.03 22.44 -12.97
C MET A 722 0.16 21.11 -13.69
N THR A 723 -0.87 20.26 -13.74
CA THR A 723 -0.80 18.99 -14.47
C THR A 723 -0.91 19.22 -15.98
N LEU A 724 -0.41 18.28 -16.78
CA LEU A 724 -0.56 18.34 -18.25
C LEU A 724 -2.04 18.30 -18.67
N GLY A 725 -2.88 17.63 -17.87
CA GLY A 725 -4.34 17.59 -18.07
C GLY A 725 -5.06 18.92 -17.84
N GLU A 726 -4.43 19.86 -17.12
CA GLU A 726 -4.99 21.17 -16.78
C GLU A 726 -4.47 22.31 -17.67
N MET A 727 -3.62 22.02 -18.65
CA MET A 727 -3.02 23.07 -19.50
C MET A 727 -4.05 23.92 -20.28
N ASP A 728 -5.28 23.45 -20.42
CA ASP A 728 -6.38 24.22 -21.03
C ASP A 728 -6.90 25.39 -20.15
N HIS A 729 -6.56 25.42 -18.84
CA HIS A 729 -6.75 26.57 -17.97
C HIS A 729 -5.75 27.72 -18.28
N GLY A 730 -4.70 27.44 -19.07
CA GLY A 730 -3.73 28.41 -19.53
C GLY A 730 -4.29 29.33 -20.60
N ARG A 731 -3.55 30.41 -20.87
CA ARG A 731 -3.87 31.41 -21.93
C ARG A 731 -3.18 31.09 -23.26
N SER A 732 -2.56 29.91 -23.37
CA SER A 732 -1.80 29.52 -24.57
C SER A 732 -2.63 28.65 -25.49
N PRO A 733 -2.69 28.98 -26.78
CA PRO A 733 -3.27 28.08 -27.78
C PRO A 733 -2.53 26.75 -27.91
N LEU A 734 -1.20 26.75 -27.75
CA LEU A 734 -0.39 25.52 -27.82
C LEU A 734 -0.67 24.59 -26.63
N GLY A 735 -0.74 25.16 -25.42
CA GLY A 735 -1.11 24.40 -24.22
C GLY A 735 -2.50 23.79 -24.34
N TRP A 736 -3.47 24.56 -24.87
CA TRP A 736 -4.82 24.07 -25.14
C TRP A 736 -4.82 22.89 -26.14
N VAL A 737 -4.08 23.03 -27.27
CA VAL A 737 -3.98 21.97 -28.28
C VAL A 737 -3.30 20.72 -27.69
N ALA A 738 -2.21 20.88 -26.96
CA ALA A 738 -1.50 19.78 -26.33
C ALA A 738 -2.40 19.01 -25.34
N GLN A 739 -3.13 19.73 -24.49
CA GLN A 739 -4.11 19.12 -23.57
C GLN A 739 -5.20 18.35 -24.33
N LYS A 740 -5.76 18.93 -25.41
CA LYS A 740 -6.80 18.25 -26.23
C LYS A 740 -6.27 16.97 -26.87
N VAL A 741 -5.02 16.97 -27.35
CA VAL A 741 -4.39 15.76 -27.91
C VAL A 741 -4.21 14.68 -26.83
N LEU A 742 -3.71 15.05 -25.64
CA LEU A 742 -3.58 14.13 -24.51
C LEU A 742 -4.95 13.57 -24.10
N ARG A 743 -5.94 14.45 -23.96
CA ARG A 743 -7.31 14.06 -23.61
C ARG A 743 -7.90 13.09 -24.63
N TYR A 744 -7.74 13.39 -25.94
CA TYR A 744 -8.22 12.50 -27.01
C TYR A 744 -7.54 11.12 -26.95
N ARG A 745 -6.22 11.05 -26.70
CA ARG A 745 -5.51 9.78 -26.52
C ARG A 745 -6.05 9.00 -25.32
N LEU A 746 -6.23 9.70 -24.20
CA LEU A 746 -6.77 9.13 -22.98
C LEU A 746 -8.16 8.54 -23.22
N ASP A 747 -9.11 9.35 -23.72
CA ASP A 747 -10.49 8.94 -23.98
C ASP A 747 -10.56 7.80 -25.02
N SER A 748 -9.71 7.83 -26.06
CA SER A 748 -9.61 6.77 -27.06
C SER A 748 -9.10 5.44 -26.46
N SER A 749 -8.18 5.48 -25.49
CA SER A 749 -7.69 4.29 -24.81
C SER A 749 -8.76 3.67 -23.90
N PHE A 750 -9.50 4.52 -23.17
CA PHE A 750 -10.64 4.07 -22.35
C PHE A 750 -11.76 3.47 -23.21
N ALA A 751 -12.08 4.08 -24.34
CA ALA A 751 -13.11 3.57 -25.26
C ALA A 751 -12.78 2.17 -25.85
N LYS A 752 -11.50 1.80 -25.89
CA LYS A 752 -11.06 0.45 -26.30
C LYS A 752 -11.18 -0.59 -25.20
N GLY A 753 -11.50 -0.17 -23.95
CA GLY A 753 -11.55 -1.06 -22.76
C GLY A 753 -10.16 -1.45 -22.23
N THR A 754 -9.08 -0.85 -22.75
CA THR A 754 -7.70 -1.07 -22.30
C THR A 754 -7.01 0.28 -22.13
N PRO A 755 -7.24 0.99 -21.01
CA PRO A 755 -6.60 2.28 -20.75
C PRO A 755 -5.07 2.18 -20.87
N ASP A 756 -4.47 3.13 -21.56
CA ASP A 756 -3.02 3.27 -21.63
C ASP A 756 -2.52 3.98 -20.35
N LEU A 757 -1.93 3.22 -19.44
CA LEU A 757 -1.44 3.71 -18.14
C LEU A 757 -0.38 4.81 -18.30
N ASN A 758 0.44 4.77 -19.36
CA ASN A 758 1.39 5.85 -19.64
C ASN A 758 0.68 7.15 -19.94
N THR A 759 -0.37 7.12 -20.76
CA THR A 759 -1.17 8.31 -21.08
C THR A 759 -1.92 8.80 -19.85
N VAL A 760 -2.46 7.91 -19.01
CA VAL A 760 -3.09 8.27 -17.73
C VAL A 760 -2.09 8.99 -16.82
N PHE A 761 -0.90 8.43 -16.65
CA PHE A 761 0.17 9.00 -15.85
C PHE A 761 0.58 10.39 -16.38
N GLN A 762 0.87 10.51 -17.69
CA GLN A 762 1.23 11.78 -18.32
C GLN A 762 0.14 12.85 -18.14
N TYR A 763 -1.13 12.49 -18.32
CA TYR A 763 -2.25 13.41 -18.15
C TYR A 763 -2.32 14.01 -16.74
N ASN A 764 -2.05 13.20 -15.73
CA ASN A 764 -2.16 13.57 -14.31
C ASN A 764 -0.84 14.09 -13.69
N MET A 765 0.28 14.03 -14.41
CA MET A 765 1.56 14.48 -13.87
C MET A 765 1.72 16.00 -13.95
N PRO A 766 2.34 16.65 -12.95
CA PRO A 766 2.63 18.08 -12.98
C PRO A 766 3.78 18.41 -13.93
N LEU A 767 3.83 19.65 -14.44
CA LEU A 767 4.88 20.13 -15.35
C LEU A 767 6.29 19.91 -14.79
N ARG A 768 6.49 20.07 -13.46
CA ARG A 768 7.79 19.84 -12.82
C ARG A 768 8.31 18.42 -12.99
N ALA A 769 7.41 17.43 -13.09
CA ALA A 769 7.81 16.04 -13.25
C ALA A 769 8.58 15.80 -14.57
N LEU A 770 8.38 16.63 -15.58
CA LEU A 770 9.20 16.61 -16.81
C LEU A 770 10.68 16.81 -16.49
N ALA A 771 11.03 17.72 -15.57
CA ALA A 771 12.42 17.94 -15.18
C ALA A 771 12.94 16.83 -14.25
N LYS A 772 12.09 16.24 -13.44
CA LYS A 772 12.49 15.25 -12.42
C LYS A 772 12.64 13.82 -12.98
N MET A 773 12.02 13.51 -14.14
CA MET A 773 11.91 12.13 -14.65
C MET A 773 12.59 11.91 -16.01
N THR A 774 13.25 12.89 -16.60
CA THR A 774 13.82 12.79 -17.95
C THR A 774 15.34 12.66 -17.98
N ASN A 775 15.95 12.22 -16.91
CA ASN A 775 17.40 12.02 -16.78
C ASN A 775 18.21 13.26 -17.21
N GLY A 776 17.77 14.43 -16.78
CA GLY A 776 18.42 15.70 -17.06
C GLY A 776 18.23 16.26 -18.48
N MET A 777 17.39 15.65 -19.33
CA MET A 777 17.06 16.20 -20.64
C MET A 777 16.24 17.49 -20.53
N VAL A 778 15.30 17.55 -19.62
CA VAL A 778 14.48 18.73 -19.33
C VAL A 778 14.97 19.37 -18.05
N SER A 779 15.26 20.67 -18.04
CA SER A 779 15.61 21.43 -16.85
C SER A 779 14.39 22.15 -16.27
N MET A 780 14.45 22.52 -14.99
CA MET A 780 13.40 23.33 -14.35
C MET A 780 13.28 24.73 -15.02
N GLY A 781 14.35 25.25 -15.59
CA GLY A 781 14.32 26.47 -16.42
C GLY A 781 13.46 26.32 -17.68
N MET A 782 13.48 25.15 -18.32
CA MET A 782 12.58 24.84 -19.44
C MET A 782 11.14 24.75 -18.97
N VAL A 783 10.88 24.11 -17.84
CA VAL A 783 9.54 24.07 -17.21
C VAL A 783 9.03 25.49 -16.93
N ASP A 784 9.85 26.38 -16.42
CA ASP A 784 9.48 27.80 -16.25
C ASP A 784 9.12 28.48 -17.58
N GLY A 785 9.83 28.14 -18.66
CA GLY A 785 9.49 28.62 -20.00
C GLY A 785 8.10 28.15 -20.43
N LEU A 786 7.75 26.90 -20.17
CA LEU A 786 6.39 26.35 -20.41
C LEU A 786 5.34 27.07 -19.54
N VAL A 787 5.64 27.34 -18.28
CA VAL A 787 4.76 28.10 -17.39
C VAL A 787 4.51 29.52 -17.91
N TRP A 788 5.54 30.19 -18.43
CA TRP A 788 5.39 31.54 -19.04
C TRP A 788 4.55 31.47 -20.30
N GLU A 789 4.75 30.45 -21.13
CA GLU A 789 3.94 30.18 -22.32
C GLU A 789 2.46 30.05 -21.95
N LEU A 790 2.15 29.20 -20.95
CA LEU A 790 0.79 28.97 -20.43
C LEU A 790 0.16 30.23 -19.79
N LYS A 791 0.96 31.12 -19.22
CA LYS A 791 0.50 32.45 -18.72
C LYS A 791 0.16 33.45 -19.82
N GLY A 792 0.37 33.10 -21.09
CA GLY A 792 0.08 33.96 -22.25
C GLY A 792 1.30 34.68 -22.83
N PHE A 793 2.49 34.49 -22.25
CA PHE A 793 3.76 35.02 -22.79
C PHE A 793 4.40 34.00 -23.75
N TRP A 794 3.59 33.49 -24.68
CA TRP A 794 3.91 32.32 -25.49
C TRP A 794 5.24 32.43 -26.27
N LEU A 795 5.54 33.57 -26.94
CA LEU A 795 6.79 33.75 -27.66
C LEU A 795 8.00 33.77 -26.71
N VAL A 796 7.90 34.50 -25.63
CA VAL A 796 8.98 34.61 -24.62
C VAL A 796 9.19 33.27 -23.93
N GLY A 797 8.09 32.53 -23.63
CA GLY A 797 8.13 31.20 -23.05
C GLY A 797 8.87 30.21 -23.95
N ILE A 798 8.53 30.16 -25.26
CA ILE A 798 9.19 29.29 -26.23
C ILE A 798 10.68 29.62 -26.34
N LEU A 799 11.03 30.93 -26.49
CA LEU A 799 12.43 31.34 -26.55
C LEU A 799 13.20 30.98 -25.29
N ARG A 800 12.56 31.06 -24.11
CA ARG A 800 13.17 30.60 -22.87
C ARG A 800 13.39 29.09 -22.84
N VAL A 801 12.42 28.28 -23.29
CA VAL A 801 12.58 26.82 -23.41
C VAL A 801 13.79 26.48 -24.27
N ILE A 802 13.93 27.11 -25.45
CA ILE A 802 15.06 26.88 -26.37
C ILE A 802 16.40 27.30 -25.71
N TYR A 803 16.44 28.48 -25.10
CA TYR A 803 17.63 28.97 -24.42
C TYR A 803 18.05 28.03 -23.27
N GLU A 804 17.13 27.67 -22.39
CA GLU A 804 17.39 26.78 -21.26
C GLU A 804 17.75 25.37 -21.72
N PHE A 805 17.21 24.87 -22.84
CA PHE A 805 17.61 23.61 -23.44
C PHE A 805 19.09 23.60 -23.82
N VAL A 806 19.55 24.60 -24.61
CA VAL A 806 20.96 24.69 -25.02
C VAL A 806 21.87 24.88 -23.81
N LYS A 807 21.51 25.75 -22.90
CA LYS A 807 22.23 26.00 -21.63
C LYS A 807 22.36 24.71 -20.80
N ASN A 808 21.25 23.95 -20.65
CA ASN A 808 21.23 22.71 -19.90
C ASN A 808 22.15 21.64 -20.50
N LEU A 809 22.17 21.48 -21.82
CA LEU A 809 23.09 20.56 -22.50
C LEU A 809 24.57 20.90 -22.21
N ILE A 810 24.92 22.18 -22.31
CA ILE A 810 26.29 22.63 -22.03
C ILE A 810 26.66 22.38 -20.55
N LEU A 811 25.80 22.81 -19.63
CA LEU A 811 26.07 22.70 -18.19
C LEU A 811 26.11 21.22 -17.72
N ASN A 812 25.25 20.37 -18.25
CA ASN A 812 25.27 18.94 -17.92
C ASN A 812 26.57 18.28 -18.41
N SER A 813 26.99 18.56 -19.67
CA SER A 813 28.25 18.04 -20.21
C SER A 813 29.48 18.50 -19.40
N GLN A 814 29.49 19.77 -19.00
CA GLN A 814 30.59 20.32 -18.17
C GLN A 814 30.63 19.67 -16.78
N MET A 815 29.47 19.52 -16.15
CA MET A 815 29.34 18.89 -14.84
C MET A 815 29.78 17.42 -14.88
N GLU A 816 29.27 16.64 -15.83
CA GLU A 816 29.63 15.22 -15.98
C GLU A 816 31.14 15.04 -16.18
N ASN A 817 31.76 15.94 -16.97
CA ASN A 817 33.22 15.94 -17.14
C ASN A 817 33.98 16.23 -15.85
N ARG A 818 33.47 17.18 -15.02
CA ARG A 818 34.10 17.48 -13.72
C ARG A 818 33.95 16.28 -12.76
N LEU A 819 32.73 15.74 -12.65
CA LEU A 819 32.45 14.61 -11.77
C LEU A 819 33.24 13.33 -12.14
N LYS A 820 33.46 13.06 -13.45
CA LYS A 820 34.31 11.95 -13.91
C LYS A 820 35.78 12.15 -13.64
N ASN A 821 36.27 13.37 -13.68
CA ASN A 821 37.69 13.71 -13.50
C ASN A 821 38.08 13.95 -12.04
N SER A 822 37.12 14.21 -11.17
CA SER A 822 37.32 14.40 -9.72
C SER A 822 37.22 13.10 -8.94
#